data_f575156e049c4a447171e197673dd4ad
#
_entry.id   f575156e049c4a447171e197673dd4ad
#
_cell.length_a   1.000
_cell.length_b   1.000
_cell.length_c   1.000
_cell.angle_alpha   90.00
_cell.angle_beta   90.00
_cell.angle_gamma   90.00
#
_symmetry.space_group_name_H-M   'P 1'
#
loop_
_entity.id
_entity.type
_entity.pdbx_description
1 polymer ?
#
loop_
_entity_poly.entity_id
_entity_poly.type
_entity_poly.pdbx_seq_one_letter_code
_entity_poly.pdbx_strand_id
1 'polypeptide(L)'
;MAANKSSTTSWIYDIECYINMFEVSFIPYGVPQDVIDLYIAADIAKNKEDKRLILEAIGAKTFIIYRAYHEDKFERQNMTPASWDDSNNISSGIEGLYMFFKSHKIIIGYNSFNYDMTMLDIFIHYAPTFDWKTGLREDTYGRKQHITEFLFEHSQKAVDKDMGGKTYRRLLDFYKGRRYFRPFTNFDIQKILYLDATFVALKAVMIVLKWYRIQDLPIHWSYRIKRDEIALVTDYNINDVLGTDALVKNQQKELDLRAKLSEMYGIDLRNMSRSSIGKNLMTKFYSEWSGMPSYEFVDLRTERSAVPIGKVVKDSIQFKTPFYRKILESIQRYSIYIGLGSPKQSELKRESIANGIVVTTWRKSFQSLEFLSHDKGYTMAKGGLHSKDDPRVIWAESGEILADPDVNSMYPSFIVEYGVSPHHLSSKVFLGIVEWLRTTRLDAKHSGRKLEADALKIVINRIYGALNDAMDYLYDPECTYTVTINLQLLLCNLIEAFELNNFDVLSANTDGLLVRLPISRKDTFKHICKEWEDYSKLTLATEKFEKYCRSAVNDYIAVGYGFYDALQEYNRCGVWIDSKGNTYTTRQAIEDKFIKFKGYFLQDPEYNKGFVYPVVKKALKEYFLYGVDITEFIRNYINTSRTAIYDYCFSQKVAGKYTTIYKTVKDGKPVYIKCQKHNRFYICKSGGGAITKAIVPDSDNIAYGDDISGIVVEEEKSLVAGQRVALFNDYEYKEDYNLNYGFYINEAYKILYGNGKTGKGERRGINNNSNNLFGLVRYEER
;
A
#
# COMPACT_ATOMS: atom_id res chain seq x y z
N MET A 1 -24.22 4.30 37.96
CA MET A 1 -24.33 5.65 37.38
C MET A 1 -23.90 5.57 35.94
N ALA A 2 -24.86 5.61 35.01
CA ALA A 2 -24.59 5.56 33.58
C ALA A 2 -24.04 6.93 33.17
N ALA A 3 -22.76 6.98 32.79
CA ALA A 3 -22.17 8.17 32.23
C ALA A 3 -22.79 8.41 30.82
N ASN A 4 -23.48 9.54 30.67
CA ASN A 4 -23.94 10.08 29.41
C ASN A 4 -22.75 10.13 28.43
N LYS A 5 -22.68 9.21 27.48
CA LYS A 5 -21.85 9.33 26.30
C LYS A 5 -22.50 10.41 25.42
N SER A 6 -22.09 11.68 25.58
CA SER A 6 -22.32 12.68 24.55
C SER A 6 -21.61 12.15 23.30
N SER A 7 -22.37 11.78 22.28
CA SER A 7 -21.83 11.34 20.98
C SER A 7 -21.11 12.51 20.35
N THR A 8 -19.80 12.57 20.53
CA THR A 8 -18.96 13.55 19.82
C THR A 8 -18.99 13.17 18.35
N THR A 9 -19.69 13.94 17.52
CA THR A 9 -19.75 13.71 16.09
C THR A 9 -18.35 13.85 15.48
N SER A 10 -17.89 12.82 14.77
CA SER A 10 -16.65 12.88 14.00
C SER A 10 -16.92 13.43 12.60
N TRP A 11 -15.95 14.09 12.02
CA TRP A 11 -16.07 14.78 10.75
C TRP A 11 -14.94 14.42 9.79
N ILE A 12 -15.23 14.24 8.51
CA ILE A 12 -14.23 14.15 7.44
C ILE A 12 -14.02 15.56 6.91
N TYR A 13 -12.78 15.96 6.63
CA TYR A 13 -12.49 17.33 6.22
C TYR A 13 -11.32 17.45 5.25
N ASP A 14 -11.29 18.58 4.54
CA ASP A 14 -10.20 19.01 3.69
C ASP A 14 -10.12 20.53 3.64
N ILE A 15 -8.98 21.12 3.23
CA ILE A 15 -8.70 22.55 3.23
C ILE A 15 -8.13 23.00 1.89
N GLU A 16 -8.66 24.14 1.40
CA GLU A 16 -8.11 24.88 0.27
C GLU A 16 -7.59 26.25 0.71
N CYS A 17 -6.37 26.59 0.30
CA CYS A 17 -5.74 27.84 0.70
C CYS A 17 -5.10 28.54 -0.50
N TYR A 18 -5.68 29.69 -0.86
CA TYR A 18 -5.19 30.63 -1.87
C TYR A 18 -4.87 31.98 -1.23
N ILE A 19 -4.19 32.85 -1.95
CA ILE A 19 -3.81 34.16 -1.41
C ILE A 19 -5.02 34.99 -0.94
N ASN A 20 -6.15 34.83 -1.61
CA ASN A 20 -7.37 35.60 -1.32
C ASN A 20 -8.58 34.74 -0.93
N MET A 21 -8.35 33.42 -0.74
CA MET A 21 -9.42 32.51 -0.33
C MET A 21 -8.87 31.43 0.62
N PHE A 22 -9.62 31.19 1.69
CA PHE A 22 -9.40 30.04 2.58
C PHE A 22 -10.74 29.34 2.77
N GLU A 23 -10.75 28.04 2.52
CA GLU A 23 -11.96 27.21 2.60
C GLU A 23 -11.68 25.94 3.39
N VAL A 24 -12.65 25.55 4.22
CA VAL A 24 -12.65 24.26 4.92
C VAL A 24 -14.01 23.61 4.77
N SER A 25 -14.05 22.41 4.24
CA SER A 25 -15.28 21.63 4.15
C SER A 25 -15.26 20.44 5.09
N PHE A 26 -16.42 20.16 5.70
CA PHE A 26 -16.65 19.06 6.62
C PHE A 26 -17.89 18.28 6.23
N ILE A 27 -17.81 16.96 6.25
CA ILE A 27 -18.98 16.07 6.24
C ILE A 27 -19.00 15.22 7.50
N PRO A 28 -20.18 14.88 8.08
CA PRO A 28 -20.26 13.97 9.21
C PRO A 28 -19.69 12.60 8.85
N TYR A 29 -18.94 12.00 9.77
CA TYR A 29 -18.51 10.61 9.62
C TYR A 29 -19.70 9.65 9.71
N GLY A 30 -19.70 8.62 8.88
CA GLY A 30 -20.73 7.58 8.91
C GLY A 30 -21.96 7.88 8.06
N VAL A 31 -21.87 8.82 7.10
CA VAL A 31 -22.93 9.01 6.09
C VAL A 31 -23.17 7.71 5.34
N PRO A 32 -24.43 7.22 5.22
CA PRO A 32 -24.76 5.99 4.52
C PRO A 32 -24.31 6.01 3.06
N GLN A 33 -23.90 4.85 2.53
CA GLN A 33 -23.35 4.77 1.18
C GLN A 33 -24.39 5.11 0.10
N ASP A 34 -25.64 4.73 0.29
CA ASP A 34 -26.76 5.06 -0.61
C ASP A 34 -26.97 6.57 -0.77
N VAL A 35 -26.75 7.36 0.30
CA VAL A 35 -26.82 8.82 0.26
C VAL A 35 -25.65 9.41 -0.53
N ILE A 36 -24.45 8.86 -0.35
CA ILE A 36 -23.28 9.23 -1.18
C ILE A 36 -23.51 8.88 -2.64
N ASP A 37 -24.11 7.74 -2.93
CA ASP A 37 -24.44 7.31 -4.30
C ASP A 37 -25.46 8.25 -4.95
N LEU A 38 -26.44 8.79 -4.20
CA LEU A 38 -27.35 9.83 -4.67
C LEU A 38 -26.61 11.14 -5.02
N TYR A 39 -25.66 11.56 -4.16
CA TYR A 39 -24.82 12.73 -4.46
C TYR A 39 -24.00 12.51 -5.75
N ILE A 40 -23.37 11.35 -5.89
CA ILE A 40 -22.60 10.99 -7.10
C ILE A 40 -23.48 11.03 -8.35
N ALA A 41 -24.68 10.49 -8.26
CA ALA A 41 -25.65 10.51 -9.37
C ALA A 41 -26.04 11.94 -9.75
N ALA A 42 -26.30 12.82 -8.76
CA ALA A 42 -26.60 14.23 -8.98
C ALA A 42 -25.41 14.99 -9.60
N ASP A 43 -24.18 14.70 -9.17
CA ASP A 43 -22.98 15.32 -9.72
C ASP A 43 -22.71 14.90 -11.17
N ILE A 44 -22.85 13.61 -11.48
CA ILE A 44 -22.76 13.09 -12.86
C ILE A 44 -23.82 13.73 -13.75
N ALA A 45 -25.04 13.90 -13.25
CA ALA A 45 -26.14 14.58 -13.94
C ALA A 45 -25.98 16.11 -14.00
N LYS A 46 -24.94 16.68 -13.36
CA LYS A 46 -24.71 18.13 -13.23
C LYS A 46 -25.87 18.89 -12.56
N ASN A 47 -26.62 18.20 -11.70
CA ASN A 47 -27.75 18.77 -10.97
C ASN A 47 -27.26 19.46 -9.68
N LYS A 48 -27.01 20.76 -9.76
CA LYS A 48 -26.48 21.56 -8.65
C LYS A 48 -27.43 21.62 -7.45
N GLU A 49 -28.75 21.64 -7.71
CA GLU A 49 -29.75 21.74 -6.64
C GLU A 49 -29.83 20.46 -5.82
N ASP A 50 -29.89 19.29 -6.46
CA ASP A 50 -29.91 18.02 -5.75
C ASP A 50 -28.63 17.83 -4.94
N LYS A 51 -27.44 18.19 -5.49
CA LYS A 51 -26.18 18.20 -4.74
C LYS A 51 -26.27 19.02 -3.46
N ARG A 52 -26.78 20.25 -3.58
CA ARG A 52 -26.95 21.17 -2.45
C ARG A 52 -27.87 20.58 -1.38
N LEU A 53 -29.06 20.10 -1.80
CA LEU A 53 -30.02 19.50 -0.88
C LEU A 53 -29.48 18.27 -0.15
N ILE A 54 -28.72 17.40 -0.84
CA ILE A 54 -28.11 16.24 -0.23
C ILE A 54 -27.05 16.66 0.80
N LEU A 55 -26.18 17.62 0.47
CA LEU A 55 -25.16 18.11 1.41
C LEU A 55 -25.80 18.75 2.65
N GLU A 56 -26.87 19.51 2.48
CA GLU A 56 -27.63 20.08 3.60
C GLU A 56 -28.28 18.99 4.46
N ALA A 57 -28.90 17.97 3.82
CA ALA A 57 -29.56 16.88 4.51
C ALA A 57 -28.59 16.03 5.37
N ILE A 58 -27.36 15.82 4.90
CA ILE A 58 -26.32 15.12 5.69
C ILE A 58 -25.67 16.03 6.74
N GLY A 59 -25.96 17.31 6.75
CA GLY A 59 -25.40 18.30 7.67
C GLY A 59 -23.96 18.72 7.34
N ALA A 60 -23.55 18.63 6.09
CA ALA A 60 -22.25 19.12 5.62
C ALA A 60 -22.05 20.61 6.00
N LYS A 61 -20.82 21.00 6.24
CA LYS A 61 -20.43 22.37 6.58
C LYS A 61 -19.27 22.80 5.70
N THR A 62 -19.44 23.94 5.04
CA THR A 62 -18.35 24.60 4.30
C THR A 62 -18.20 26.03 4.82
N PHE A 63 -16.99 26.38 5.20
CA PHE A 63 -16.63 27.71 5.70
C PHE A 63 -15.69 28.36 4.70
N ILE A 64 -16.14 29.47 4.10
CA ILE A 64 -15.40 30.20 3.09
C ILE A 64 -15.04 31.59 3.62
N ILE A 65 -13.75 31.93 3.49
CA ILE A 65 -13.21 33.26 3.76
C ILE A 65 -12.61 33.75 2.44
N TYR A 66 -13.09 34.84 1.91
CA TYR A 66 -12.69 35.35 0.60
C TYR A 66 -12.48 36.85 0.63
N ARG A 67 -11.37 37.33 0.03
CA ARG A 67 -11.10 38.73 -0.20
C ARG A 67 -11.28 39.07 -1.68
N ALA A 68 -12.20 39.96 -2.00
CA ALA A 68 -12.48 40.41 -3.35
C ALA A 68 -11.40 41.38 -3.87
N TYR A 69 -11.24 41.47 -5.19
CA TYR A 69 -10.32 42.39 -5.85
C TYR A 69 -10.89 42.91 -7.16
N HIS A 70 -10.34 44.04 -7.64
CA HIS A 70 -10.73 44.65 -8.92
C HIS A 70 -9.94 44.06 -10.06
N GLU A 71 -10.58 43.29 -10.96
CA GLU A 71 -9.93 42.54 -12.05
C GLU A 71 -9.22 43.41 -13.09
N ASP A 72 -9.74 44.61 -13.33
CA ASP A 72 -9.22 45.60 -14.29
C ASP A 72 -7.87 46.22 -13.91
N LYS A 73 -7.41 45.98 -12.68
CA LYS A 73 -6.16 46.51 -12.11
C LYS A 73 -5.12 45.47 -11.76
N PHE A 74 -5.38 44.20 -12.09
CA PHE A 74 -4.50 43.10 -11.72
C PHE A 74 -4.29 42.07 -12.83
N GLU A 75 -3.06 41.71 -13.11
CA GLU A 75 -2.75 40.42 -13.68
C GLU A 75 -2.92 39.33 -12.61
N ARG A 76 -3.54 38.20 -13.00
CA ARG A 76 -3.88 37.06 -12.11
C ARG A 76 -2.71 36.53 -11.26
N GLN A 77 -1.47 36.71 -11.77
CA GLN A 77 -0.24 36.26 -11.12
C GLN A 77 0.45 37.36 -10.31
N ASN A 78 0.02 38.61 -10.42
CA ASN A 78 0.72 39.73 -9.79
C ASN A 78 0.36 39.84 -8.31
N MET A 79 1.36 39.71 -7.43
CA MET A 79 1.18 39.73 -5.97
C MET A 79 1.18 41.16 -5.37
N THR A 80 1.18 42.21 -6.17
CA THR A 80 1.20 43.59 -5.64
C THR A 80 -0.13 44.01 -5.06
N PRO A 81 -0.16 44.68 -3.90
CA PRO A 81 -1.36 44.82 -3.06
C PRO A 81 -2.35 45.92 -3.42
N ALA A 82 -2.35 46.45 -4.61
CA ALA A 82 -2.90 47.79 -4.80
C ALA A 82 -4.39 47.95 -5.12
N SER A 83 -5.23 46.91 -5.19
CA SER A 83 -6.65 47.11 -5.53
C SER A 83 -7.61 46.02 -5.01
N TRP A 84 -7.63 45.87 -3.70
CA TRP A 84 -8.63 45.05 -3.04
C TRP A 84 -10.00 45.76 -2.99
N ASP A 85 -11.07 45.01 -3.18
CA ASP A 85 -12.47 45.46 -3.02
C ASP A 85 -13.04 44.87 -1.72
N ASP A 86 -12.62 45.41 -0.60
CA ASP A 86 -13.00 44.93 0.73
C ASP A 86 -14.51 45.02 1.01
N SER A 87 -15.29 45.77 0.19
CA SER A 87 -16.76 45.86 0.30
C SER A 87 -17.48 44.58 -0.15
N ASN A 88 -16.81 43.76 -0.98
CA ASN A 88 -17.33 42.51 -1.54
C ASN A 88 -16.70 41.25 -0.93
N ASN A 89 -16.07 41.34 0.24
CA ASN A 89 -15.50 40.22 0.96
C ASN A 89 -16.56 39.22 1.45
N ILE A 90 -16.18 37.95 1.58
CA ILE A 90 -16.91 36.94 2.34
C ILE A 90 -16.12 36.63 3.60
N SER A 91 -16.56 37.15 4.74
CA SER A 91 -15.88 37.02 6.03
C SER A 91 -16.66 36.19 7.06
N SER A 92 -17.94 35.84 6.80
CA SER A 92 -18.78 35.02 7.69
C SER A 92 -18.16 33.64 8.03
N GLY A 93 -17.30 33.13 7.15
CA GLY A 93 -16.53 31.91 7.41
C GLY A 93 -15.59 32.00 8.60
N ILE A 94 -15.11 33.20 8.98
CA ILE A 94 -14.20 33.39 10.13
C ILE A 94 -14.91 33.02 11.42
N GLU A 95 -16.04 33.66 11.70
CA GLU A 95 -16.85 33.39 12.88
C GLU A 95 -17.39 31.96 12.86
N GLY A 96 -17.94 31.51 11.73
CA GLY A 96 -18.54 30.20 11.55
C GLY A 96 -17.53 29.06 11.87
N LEU A 97 -16.34 29.10 11.27
CA LEU A 97 -15.29 28.08 11.52
C LEU A 97 -14.77 28.16 12.96
N TYR A 98 -14.54 29.35 13.50
CA TYR A 98 -14.09 29.51 14.87
C TYR A 98 -15.13 28.98 15.87
N MET A 99 -16.40 29.28 15.67
CA MET A 99 -17.51 28.80 16.50
C MET A 99 -17.74 27.27 16.36
N PHE A 100 -17.48 26.70 15.18
CA PHE A 100 -17.52 25.26 14.97
C PHE A 100 -16.59 24.53 15.95
N PHE A 101 -15.42 25.10 16.26
CA PHE A 101 -14.45 24.56 17.20
C PHE A 101 -14.64 25.00 18.66
N LYS A 102 -15.73 25.70 19.02
CA LYS A 102 -16.05 25.99 20.45
C LYS A 102 -16.30 24.75 21.29
N SER A 103 -16.76 23.65 20.69
CA SER A 103 -16.79 22.32 21.30
C SER A 103 -15.74 21.43 20.68
N HIS A 104 -15.15 20.53 21.46
CA HIS A 104 -14.15 19.59 20.97
C HIS A 104 -14.69 18.76 19.80
N LYS A 105 -13.92 18.64 18.72
CA LYS A 105 -14.26 17.87 17.52
C LYS A 105 -13.27 16.72 17.30
N ILE A 106 -13.76 15.64 16.72
CA ILE A 106 -12.92 14.60 16.10
C ILE A 106 -12.98 14.84 14.60
N ILE A 107 -11.83 15.05 13.98
CA ILE A 107 -11.72 15.30 12.54
C ILE A 107 -10.79 14.31 11.87
N ILE A 108 -11.10 13.90 10.65
CA ILE A 108 -10.36 12.90 9.87
C ILE A 108 -10.01 13.54 8.53
N GLY A 109 -8.73 13.61 8.21
CA GLY A 109 -8.25 14.13 6.92
C GLY A 109 -7.25 13.19 6.27
N TYR A 110 -6.86 13.49 5.04
CA TYR A 110 -5.84 12.76 4.29
C TYR A 110 -4.54 13.54 4.25
N ASN A 111 -3.44 12.96 4.73
CA ASN A 111 -2.13 13.65 4.88
C ASN A 111 -2.21 14.92 5.75
N SER A 112 -3.23 14.98 6.55
CA SER A 112 -3.64 16.18 7.30
C SER A 112 -2.65 16.61 8.38
N PHE A 113 -1.84 15.71 8.92
CA PHE A 113 -0.76 16.06 9.85
C PHE A 113 0.31 16.96 9.25
N ASN A 114 0.53 16.85 7.95
CA ASN A 114 1.59 17.59 7.30
C ASN A 114 1.17 19.00 6.91
N TYR A 115 -0.14 19.25 6.75
CA TYR A 115 -0.66 20.51 6.25
C TYR A 115 -1.92 20.99 6.97
N ASP A 116 -3.05 20.32 6.78
CA ASP A 116 -4.40 20.81 7.17
C ASP A 116 -4.53 21.08 8.67
N MET A 117 -4.04 20.15 9.48
CA MET A 117 -4.05 20.29 10.94
C MET A 117 -3.26 21.55 11.37
N THR A 118 -2.15 21.82 10.70
CA THR A 118 -1.30 22.98 10.96
C THR A 118 -2.06 24.28 10.60
N MET A 119 -2.73 24.29 9.46
CA MET A 119 -3.51 25.45 9.01
C MET A 119 -4.69 25.75 9.94
N LEU A 120 -5.39 24.69 10.43
CA LEU A 120 -6.44 24.85 11.44
C LEU A 120 -5.91 25.39 12.78
N ASP A 121 -4.77 24.87 13.25
CA ASP A 121 -4.12 25.37 14.47
C ASP A 121 -3.82 26.88 14.35
N ILE A 122 -3.25 27.30 13.21
CA ILE A 122 -2.93 28.71 12.93
C ILE A 122 -4.21 29.53 12.89
N PHE A 123 -5.23 29.07 12.15
CA PHE A 123 -6.50 29.75 12.06
C PHE A 123 -7.12 29.97 13.45
N ILE A 124 -7.29 28.90 14.24
CA ILE A 124 -7.92 28.97 15.56
C ILE A 124 -7.19 29.90 16.51
N HIS A 125 -5.84 29.89 16.43
CA HIS A 125 -5.01 30.74 17.31
C HIS A 125 -5.10 32.24 16.93
N TYR A 126 -5.10 32.54 15.65
CA TYR A 126 -5.00 33.92 15.17
C TYR A 126 -6.33 34.57 14.75
N ALA A 127 -7.37 33.81 14.41
CA ALA A 127 -8.67 34.37 14.04
C ALA A 127 -9.24 35.40 15.03
N PRO A 128 -9.07 35.27 16.36
CA PRO A 128 -9.51 36.32 17.31
C PRO A 128 -8.77 37.64 17.22
N THR A 129 -7.64 37.70 16.50
CA THR A 129 -6.86 38.95 16.32
C THR A 129 -7.32 39.75 15.10
N PHE A 130 -8.25 39.20 14.29
CA PHE A 130 -8.85 39.86 13.12
C PHE A 130 -10.26 40.35 13.43
N ASP A 131 -10.68 41.44 12.78
CA ASP A 131 -12.07 41.81 12.75
C ASP A 131 -12.87 40.82 11.91
N TRP A 132 -13.85 40.15 12.49
CA TRP A 132 -14.59 39.07 11.81
C TRP A 132 -15.56 39.53 10.75
N LYS A 133 -15.90 40.84 10.73
CA LYS A 133 -16.77 41.43 9.71
C LYS A 133 -16.00 41.76 8.44
N THR A 134 -14.79 42.26 8.59
CA THR A 134 -13.95 42.70 7.46
C THR A 134 -12.87 41.72 7.08
N GLY A 135 -12.48 40.82 7.99
CA GLY A 135 -11.34 39.90 7.83
C GLY A 135 -9.99 40.61 7.99
N LEU A 136 -9.98 41.90 8.41
CA LEU A 136 -8.77 42.69 8.51
C LEU A 136 -8.22 42.76 9.95
N ARG A 137 -6.93 42.89 10.08
CA ARG A 137 -6.24 43.37 11.28
C ARG A 137 -5.25 44.44 10.90
N GLU A 138 -4.95 45.33 11.83
CA GLU A 138 -3.93 46.38 11.70
C GLU A 138 -2.75 46.05 12.60
N ASP A 139 -1.53 46.09 12.07
CA ASP A 139 -0.34 45.92 12.87
C ASP A 139 0.06 47.20 13.62
N THR A 140 1.08 47.14 14.46
CA THR A 140 1.58 48.27 15.24
C THR A 140 2.13 49.44 14.40
N TYR A 141 2.27 49.26 13.09
CA TYR A 141 2.74 50.25 12.13
C TYR A 141 1.61 50.76 11.21
N GLY A 142 0.34 50.41 11.51
CA GLY A 142 -0.80 50.81 10.72
C GLY A 142 -0.98 50.05 9.40
N ARG A 143 -0.28 48.93 9.19
CA ARG A 143 -0.44 48.12 7.97
C ARG A 143 -1.62 47.18 8.14
N LYS A 144 -2.53 47.20 7.18
CA LYS A 144 -3.70 46.31 7.15
C LYS A 144 -3.34 44.99 6.47
N GLN A 145 -3.65 43.85 7.10
CA GLN A 145 -3.50 42.51 6.56
C GLN A 145 -4.82 41.79 6.64
N HIS A 146 -5.24 41.14 5.54
CA HIS A 146 -6.41 40.27 5.54
C HIS A 146 -6.02 38.84 6.01
N ILE A 147 -6.97 38.18 6.67
CA ILE A 147 -6.71 36.83 7.24
C ILE A 147 -6.34 35.79 6.17
N THR A 148 -6.88 35.90 4.94
CA THR A 148 -6.51 35.00 3.85
C THR A 148 -5.05 35.15 3.43
N GLU A 149 -4.53 36.35 3.31
CA GLU A 149 -3.13 36.64 3.02
C GLU A 149 -2.24 36.09 4.14
N PHE A 150 -2.64 36.32 5.39
CA PHE A 150 -1.94 35.80 6.55
C PHE A 150 -1.85 34.27 6.55
N LEU A 151 -2.98 33.59 6.28
CA LEU A 151 -3.03 32.12 6.21
C LEU A 151 -2.21 31.60 5.02
N PHE A 152 -2.27 32.28 3.87
CA PHE A 152 -1.49 31.90 2.70
C PHE A 152 0.01 31.98 2.93
N GLU A 153 0.52 33.08 3.55
CA GLU A 153 1.93 33.20 3.93
C GLU A 153 2.38 32.04 4.82
N HIS A 154 1.53 31.62 5.75
CA HIS A 154 1.80 30.50 6.63
C HIS A 154 1.71 29.15 5.88
N SER A 155 0.81 29.01 4.93
CA SER A 155 0.70 27.87 4.05
C SER A 155 2.00 27.67 3.25
N GLN A 156 2.55 28.74 2.65
CA GLN A 156 3.81 28.66 1.92
C GLN A 156 4.97 28.19 2.80
N LYS A 157 5.04 28.67 4.03
CA LYS A 157 6.05 28.21 5.02
C LYS A 157 5.85 26.75 5.44
N ALA A 158 4.61 26.29 5.49
CA ALA A 158 4.30 24.91 5.87
C ALA A 158 4.69 23.89 4.79
N VAL A 159 4.66 24.28 3.50
CA VAL A 159 5.04 23.42 2.35
C VAL A 159 6.49 23.60 1.90
N ASP A 160 7.20 24.63 2.39
CA ASP A 160 8.61 24.87 2.04
C ASP A 160 9.48 23.70 2.50
N LYS A 161 10.20 23.11 1.54
CA LYS A 161 11.07 21.95 1.78
C LYS A 161 12.35 22.31 2.56
N ASP A 162 12.84 23.53 2.41
CA ASP A 162 14.08 23.99 3.04
C ASP A 162 13.87 24.41 4.50
N MET A 163 12.70 24.98 4.82
CA MET A 163 12.28 25.23 6.20
C MET A 163 11.80 23.97 6.91
N GLY A 164 11.54 22.92 6.17
CA GLY A 164 11.08 21.59 6.58
C GLY A 164 9.86 21.66 7.49
N GLY A 165 8.77 20.97 7.18
CA GLY A 165 7.58 20.89 8.02
C GLY A 165 7.85 20.51 9.50
N LYS A 166 9.05 20.00 9.81
CA LYS A 166 9.56 19.79 11.17
C LYS A 166 9.88 21.09 11.89
N THR A 167 10.44 22.10 11.23
CA THR A 167 10.80 23.39 11.84
C THR A 167 9.55 24.22 12.11
N TYR A 168 8.58 24.16 11.20
CA TYR A 168 7.30 24.85 11.38
C TYR A 168 6.45 24.19 12.48
N ARG A 169 6.45 22.86 12.57
CA ARG A 169 5.86 22.14 13.73
C ARG A 169 6.56 22.51 15.04
N ARG A 170 7.88 22.69 15.07
CA ARG A 170 8.60 23.16 16.25
C ARG A 170 8.25 24.59 16.61
N LEU A 171 7.98 25.46 15.65
CA LEU A 171 7.47 26.81 15.91
C LEU A 171 6.05 26.78 16.52
N LEU A 172 5.17 25.93 16.01
CA LEU A 172 3.87 25.68 16.63
C LEU A 172 3.99 25.01 18.00
N ASP A 173 4.94 24.11 18.19
CA ASP A 173 5.26 23.50 19.49
C ASP A 173 5.86 24.54 20.47
N PHE A 174 6.60 25.53 19.99
CA PHE A 174 7.05 26.65 20.82
C PHE A 174 5.88 27.54 21.31
N TYR A 175 4.84 27.72 20.48
CA TYR A 175 3.58 28.36 20.92
C TYR A 175 2.79 27.47 21.91
N LYS A 176 2.95 26.13 21.89
CA LYS A 176 2.34 25.18 22.85
C LYS A 176 2.86 25.34 24.30
N GLY A 177 4.03 25.92 24.51
CA GLY A 177 4.56 26.24 25.86
C GLY A 177 3.67 27.20 26.67
N ARG A 178 2.66 27.80 26.05
CA ARG A 178 1.63 28.64 26.68
C ARG A 178 0.26 27.93 26.57
N ARG A 179 0.01 26.88 27.38
CA ARG A 179 -1.35 26.27 27.62
C ARG A 179 -2.35 26.34 26.44
N TYR A 180 -1.90 26.09 25.20
CA TYR A 180 -2.81 25.99 24.05
C TYR A 180 -3.48 24.63 24.08
N PHE A 181 -4.79 24.63 24.35
CA PHE A 181 -5.61 23.43 24.25
C PHE A 181 -6.20 23.36 22.82
N ARG A 182 -5.74 22.39 22.03
CA ARG A 182 -6.32 22.17 20.71
C ARG A 182 -7.77 21.70 20.84
N PRO A 183 -8.73 22.41 20.23
CA PRO A 183 -10.15 22.08 20.39
C PRO A 183 -10.60 20.92 19.48
N PHE A 184 -9.66 20.15 18.93
CA PHE A 184 -9.96 18.98 18.11
C PHE A 184 -8.91 17.88 18.26
N THR A 185 -9.34 16.64 17.99
CA THR A 185 -8.46 15.49 17.77
C THR A 185 -8.44 15.20 16.27
N ASN A 186 -7.27 15.25 15.64
CA ASN A 186 -7.11 14.96 14.21
C ASN A 186 -6.67 13.52 13.98
N PHE A 187 -7.34 12.82 13.07
CA PHE A 187 -6.91 11.54 12.54
C PHE A 187 -6.47 11.70 11.08
N ASP A 188 -5.27 11.22 10.78
CA ASP A 188 -4.71 11.21 9.43
C ASP A 188 -4.82 9.81 8.83
N ILE A 189 -5.81 9.62 7.95
CA ILE A 189 -6.08 8.31 7.35
C ILE A 189 -4.93 7.82 6.47
N GLN A 190 -4.09 8.69 5.91
CA GLN A 190 -2.92 8.29 5.14
C GLN A 190 -1.94 7.47 5.99
N LYS A 191 -1.72 7.85 7.25
CA LYS A 191 -0.81 7.13 8.16
C LYS A 191 -1.25 5.71 8.49
N ILE A 192 -2.54 5.45 8.37
CA ILE A 192 -3.13 4.13 8.61
C ILE A 192 -2.84 3.19 7.44
N LEU A 193 -2.77 3.72 6.20
CA LEU A 193 -2.60 2.95 4.97
C LEU A 193 -1.18 2.46 4.74
N TYR A 194 -0.18 3.26 5.13
CA TYR A 194 1.19 3.08 4.66
C TYR A 194 2.17 2.94 5.81
N LEU A 195 3.12 2.04 5.60
CA LEU A 195 4.39 2.04 6.32
C LEU A 195 5.06 3.38 6.01
N ASP A 196 5.46 4.13 7.01
CA ASP A 196 5.96 5.53 7.00
C ASP A 196 6.91 5.94 5.84
N ALA A 197 7.28 5.01 4.97
CA ALA A 197 8.26 5.17 3.90
C ALA A 197 7.67 5.58 2.53
N THR A 198 6.34 5.52 2.32
CA THR A 198 5.77 5.72 0.98
C THR A 198 4.64 6.74 1.01
N PHE A 199 4.89 7.91 0.43
CA PHE A 199 3.83 8.89 0.18
C PHE A 199 3.00 8.49 -1.05
N VAL A 200 1.69 8.42 -0.88
CA VAL A 200 0.72 8.24 -1.98
C VAL A 200 -0.26 9.39 -1.95
N ALA A 201 -0.52 10.01 -3.08
CA ALA A 201 -1.48 11.10 -3.19
C ALA A 201 -2.93 10.60 -3.07
N LEU A 202 -3.84 11.40 -2.51
CA LEU A 202 -5.27 11.07 -2.40
C LEU A 202 -5.86 10.65 -3.75
N LYS A 203 -5.53 11.35 -4.85
CA LYS A 203 -6.05 11.03 -6.19
C LYS A 203 -5.63 9.63 -6.67
N ALA A 204 -4.42 9.17 -6.33
CA ALA A 204 -4.00 7.80 -6.64
C ALA A 204 -4.82 6.77 -5.84
N VAL A 205 -5.14 7.06 -4.58
CA VAL A 205 -6.03 6.24 -3.76
C VAL A 205 -7.45 6.23 -4.33
N MET A 206 -7.99 7.38 -4.71
CA MET A 206 -9.33 7.51 -5.32
C MET A 206 -9.43 6.68 -6.62
N ILE A 207 -8.36 6.63 -7.45
CA ILE A 207 -8.32 5.78 -8.64
C ILE A 207 -8.43 4.30 -8.25
N VAL A 208 -7.70 3.86 -7.23
CA VAL A 208 -7.74 2.47 -6.73
C VAL A 208 -9.12 2.13 -6.16
N LEU A 209 -9.76 3.05 -5.47
CA LEU A 209 -11.13 2.94 -4.96
C LEU A 209 -12.21 2.99 -6.07
N LYS A 210 -11.82 3.21 -7.33
CA LYS A 210 -12.74 3.40 -8.46
C LYS A 210 -13.68 4.59 -8.26
N TRP A 211 -13.19 5.62 -7.58
CA TRP A 211 -13.96 6.84 -7.35
C TRP A 211 -14.41 7.45 -8.68
N TYR A 212 -15.60 8.00 -8.74
CA TYR A 212 -16.23 8.44 -9.99
C TYR A 212 -15.54 9.63 -10.65
N ARG A 213 -14.87 10.50 -9.87
CA ARG A 213 -14.27 11.75 -10.36
C ARG A 213 -12.86 11.92 -9.82
N ILE A 214 -11.87 11.92 -10.71
CA ILE A 214 -10.46 12.17 -10.40
C ILE A 214 -10.11 13.56 -10.91
N GLN A 215 -9.92 14.50 -10.00
CA GLN A 215 -9.64 15.87 -10.33
C GLN A 215 -8.49 16.37 -9.46
N ASP A 216 -7.43 16.90 -10.09
CA ASP A 216 -6.41 17.67 -9.41
C ASP A 216 -6.89 19.12 -9.23
N LEU A 217 -6.19 19.92 -8.43
CA LEU A 217 -6.55 21.29 -8.10
C LEU A 217 -6.91 22.09 -9.37
N PRO A 218 -8.15 22.59 -9.51
CA PRO A 218 -8.63 23.17 -10.78
C PRO A 218 -7.96 24.48 -11.13
N ILE A 219 -7.52 25.23 -10.13
CA ILE A 219 -6.84 26.52 -10.26
C ILE A 219 -5.52 26.41 -9.51
N HIS A 220 -4.42 26.85 -10.14
CA HIS A 220 -3.12 26.76 -9.47
C HIS A 220 -3.12 27.60 -8.17
N TRP A 221 -2.57 27.06 -7.10
CA TRP A 221 -2.58 27.64 -5.75
C TRP A 221 -1.98 29.07 -5.67
N SER A 222 -1.11 29.45 -6.61
CA SER A 222 -0.48 30.79 -6.65
C SER A 222 -1.40 31.84 -7.28
N TYR A 223 -2.55 31.45 -7.83
CA TYR A 223 -3.47 32.38 -8.47
C TYR A 223 -4.47 32.93 -7.48
N ARG A 224 -5.00 34.13 -7.76
CA ARG A 224 -6.16 34.66 -7.07
C ARG A 224 -7.42 34.02 -7.61
N ILE A 225 -8.32 33.69 -6.71
CA ILE A 225 -9.62 33.14 -7.04
C ILE A 225 -10.59 34.30 -7.37
N LYS A 226 -11.27 34.22 -8.50
CA LYS A 226 -12.38 35.10 -8.86
C LYS A 226 -13.63 34.66 -8.12
N ARG A 227 -14.59 35.61 -7.97
CA ARG A 227 -15.83 35.32 -7.24
C ARG A 227 -16.67 34.20 -7.86
N ASP A 228 -16.71 34.11 -9.17
CA ASP A 228 -17.40 33.06 -9.93
C ASP A 228 -16.69 31.71 -9.93
N GLU A 229 -15.40 31.70 -9.57
CA GLU A 229 -14.58 30.48 -9.45
C GLU A 229 -14.68 29.80 -8.06
N ILE A 230 -15.23 30.49 -7.05
CA ILE A 230 -15.39 29.96 -5.69
C ILE A 230 -16.13 28.62 -5.72
N ALA A 231 -17.24 28.53 -6.46
CA ALA A 231 -18.02 27.30 -6.57
C ALA A 231 -17.22 26.13 -7.17
N LEU A 232 -16.30 26.40 -8.09
CA LEU A 232 -15.44 25.40 -8.69
C LEU A 232 -14.45 24.83 -7.66
N VAL A 233 -13.87 25.68 -6.82
CA VAL A 233 -12.94 25.26 -5.76
C VAL A 233 -13.70 24.49 -4.68
N THR A 234 -14.90 24.96 -4.30
CA THR A 234 -15.76 24.26 -3.32
C THR A 234 -16.18 22.87 -3.81
N ASP A 235 -16.58 22.73 -5.08
CA ASP A 235 -16.90 21.42 -5.68
C ASP A 235 -15.71 20.47 -5.66
N TYR A 236 -14.50 20.98 -5.90
CA TYR A 236 -13.26 20.24 -5.82
C TYR A 236 -12.98 19.78 -4.37
N ASN A 237 -13.05 20.69 -3.40
CA ASN A 237 -12.81 20.41 -1.99
C ASN A 237 -13.81 19.35 -1.45
N ILE A 238 -15.10 19.49 -1.77
CA ILE A 238 -16.13 18.48 -1.39
C ILE A 238 -15.85 17.13 -2.02
N ASN A 239 -15.40 17.07 -3.28
CA ASN A 239 -15.02 15.82 -3.93
C ASN A 239 -13.86 15.11 -3.18
N ASP A 240 -12.90 15.86 -2.66
CA ASP A 240 -11.78 15.32 -1.88
C ASP A 240 -12.22 14.83 -0.50
N VAL A 241 -13.12 15.58 0.15
CA VAL A 241 -13.73 15.15 1.42
C VAL A 241 -14.51 13.84 1.24
N LEU A 242 -15.34 13.72 0.19
CA LEU A 242 -16.11 12.52 -0.11
C LEU A 242 -15.21 11.34 -0.53
N GLY A 243 -14.14 11.59 -1.30
CA GLY A 243 -13.13 10.58 -1.64
C GLY A 243 -12.39 10.08 -0.39
N THR A 244 -12.13 10.97 0.56
CA THR A 244 -11.56 10.61 1.86
C THR A 244 -12.54 9.79 2.70
N ASP A 245 -13.84 10.10 2.70
CA ASP A 245 -14.88 9.30 3.36
C ASP A 245 -14.95 7.87 2.80
N ALA A 246 -14.91 7.73 1.47
CA ALA A 246 -14.87 6.42 0.82
C ALA A 246 -13.66 5.58 1.28
N LEU A 247 -12.50 6.23 1.46
CA LEU A 247 -11.31 5.58 1.99
C LEU A 247 -11.48 5.18 3.46
N VAL A 248 -12.02 6.06 4.29
CA VAL A 248 -12.28 5.80 5.71
C VAL A 248 -13.20 4.58 5.87
N LYS A 249 -14.28 4.50 5.09
CA LYS A 249 -15.19 3.34 5.07
C LYS A 249 -14.46 2.05 4.66
N ASN A 250 -13.62 2.13 3.63
CA ASN A 250 -12.83 0.97 3.19
C ASN A 250 -11.82 0.49 4.25
N GLN A 251 -11.32 1.41 5.10
CA GLN A 251 -10.33 1.13 6.14
C GLN A 251 -10.94 0.91 7.54
N GLN A 252 -12.25 0.71 7.66
CA GLN A 252 -12.93 0.59 8.95
C GLN A 252 -12.30 -0.46 9.87
N LYS A 253 -11.94 -1.64 9.31
CA LYS A 253 -11.28 -2.72 10.08
C LYS A 253 -9.96 -2.27 10.72
N GLU A 254 -9.18 -1.46 10.01
CA GLU A 254 -7.91 -0.91 10.51
C GLU A 254 -8.13 0.15 11.60
N LEU A 255 -9.18 0.94 11.48
CA LEU A 255 -9.56 1.92 12.50
C LEU A 255 -10.03 1.22 13.79
N ASP A 256 -10.90 0.21 13.66
CA ASP A 256 -11.41 -0.58 14.79
C ASP A 256 -10.26 -1.31 15.50
N LEU A 257 -9.32 -1.89 14.76
CA LEU A 257 -8.14 -2.55 15.31
C LEU A 257 -7.31 -1.57 16.18
N ARG A 258 -7.06 -0.35 15.69
CA ARG A 258 -6.30 0.67 16.43
C ARG A 258 -7.05 1.17 17.66
N ALA A 259 -8.36 1.38 17.55
CA ALA A 259 -9.20 1.76 18.68
C ALA A 259 -9.14 0.70 19.78
N LYS A 260 -9.28 -0.59 19.41
CA LYS A 260 -9.20 -1.70 20.34
C LYS A 260 -7.83 -1.85 21.01
N LEU A 261 -6.75 -1.70 20.19
CA LEU A 261 -5.38 -1.70 20.73
C LEU A 261 -5.15 -0.57 21.72
N SER A 262 -5.66 0.63 21.41
CA SER A 262 -5.54 1.78 22.31
C SER A 262 -6.25 1.53 23.64
N GLU A 263 -7.44 0.91 23.60
CA GLU A 263 -8.19 0.50 24.77
C GLU A 263 -7.44 -0.55 25.60
N MET A 264 -6.95 -1.62 24.95
CA MET A 264 -6.28 -2.74 25.61
C MET A 264 -4.99 -2.32 26.33
N TYR A 265 -4.22 -1.44 25.72
CA TYR A 265 -2.88 -1.11 26.20
C TYR A 265 -2.76 0.28 26.85
N GLY A 266 -3.84 1.07 26.87
CA GLY A 266 -3.85 2.40 27.49
C GLY A 266 -2.94 3.44 26.82
N ILE A 267 -2.63 3.25 25.52
CA ILE A 267 -1.83 4.18 24.70
C ILE A 267 -2.68 4.60 23.52
N ASP A 268 -2.67 5.88 23.14
CA ASP A 268 -3.34 6.31 21.92
C ASP A 268 -2.54 5.87 20.66
N LEU A 269 -3.01 4.80 20.03
CA LEU A 269 -2.42 4.18 18.85
C LEU A 269 -3.20 4.51 17.56
N ARG A 270 -4.31 5.28 17.67
CA ARG A 270 -5.27 5.49 16.58
C ARG A 270 -4.67 6.17 15.36
N ASN A 271 -3.69 7.05 15.56
CA ASN A 271 -2.99 7.80 14.52
C ASN A 271 -1.62 7.21 14.13
N MET A 272 -1.39 5.94 14.42
CA MET A 272 -0.09 5.33 14.20
C MET A 272 -0.11 4.35 13.03
N SER A 273 0.97 4.34 12.24
CA SER A 273 1.23 3.26 11.30
C SER A 273 1.42 1.92 12.03
N ARG A 274 1.24 0.80 11.34
CA ARG A 274 1.47 -0.53 11.94
C ARG A 274 2.88 -0.65 12.53
N SER A 275 3.90 -0.08 11.86
CA SER A 275 5.27 -0.07 12.37
C SER A 275 5.39 0.73 13.66
N SER A 276 4.80 1.93 13.70
CA SER A 276 4.79 2.78 14.91
C SER A 276 4.03 2.15 16.07
N ILE A 277 2.91 1.45 15.82
CA ILE A 277 2.18 0.67 16.83
C ILE A 277 3.09 -0.38 17.45
N GLY A 278 3.74 -1.19 16.60
CA GLY A 278 4.66 -2.22 17.09
C GLY A 278 5.81 -1.65 17.93
N LYS A 279 6.40 -0.52 17.51
CA LYS A 279 7.46 0.18 18.24
C LYS A 279 6.97 0.66 19.62
N ASN A 280 5.83 1.38 19.67
CA ASN A 280 5.30 1.93 20.90
C ASN A 280 4.89 0.83 21.90
N LEU A 281 4.25 -0.23 21.43
CA LEU A 281 3.88 -1.36 22.29
C LEU A 281 5.10 -2.10 22.80
N MET A 282 6.10 -2.38 21.95
CA MET A 282 7.34 -3.02 22.39
C MET A 282 8.12 -2.15 23.39
N THR A 283 8.17 -0.83 23.16
CA THR A 283 8.76 0.13 24.11
C THR A 283 8.04 0.09 25.47
N LYS A 284 6.70 0.08 25.48
CA LYS A 284 5.91 -0.05 26.70
C LYS A 284 6.23 -1.35 27.44
N PHE A 285 6.18 -2.49 26.74
CA PHE A 285 6.43 -3.79 27.35
C PHE A 285 7.85 -3.89 27.91
N TYR A 286 8.85 -3.39 27.16
CA TYR A 286 10.23 -3.41 27.62
C TYR A 286 10.41 -2.52 28.87
N SER A 287 9.81 -1.33 28.89
CA SER A 287 9.84 -0.45 30.06
C SER A 287 9.20 -1.08 31.29
N GLU A 288 8.02 -1.71 31.13
CA GLU A 288 7.30 -2.36 32.22
C GLU A 288 8.03 -3.59 32.77
N TRP A 289 8.60 -4.43 31.90
CA TRP A 289 9.27 -5.66 32.31
C TRP A 289 10.68 -5.45 32.84
N SER A 290 11.40 -4.43 32.35
CA SER A 290 12.73 -4.08 32.84
C SER A 290 12.71 -3.19 34.07
N GLY A 291 11.61 -2.48 34.33
CA GLY A 291 11.52 -1.41 35.32
C GLY A 291 12.25 -0.12 34.90
N MET A 292 12.78 -0.05 33.67
CA MET A 292 13.53 1.10 33.16
C MET A 292 12.58 2.07 32.45
N PRO A 293 12.63 3.36 32.72
CA PRO A 293 11.90 4.36 31.95
C PRO A 293 12.41 4.40 30.50
N SER A 294 11.50 4.63 29.55
CA SER A 294 11.80 4.50 28.12
C SER A 294 12.94 5.38 27.62
N TYR A 295 13.12 6.58 28.19
CA TYR A 295 14.21 7.49 27.82
C TYR A 295 15.62 6.94 28.08
N GLU A 296 15.77 5.92 28.94
CA GLU A 296 17.05 5.30 29.22
C GLU A 296 17.52 4.32 28.14
N PHE A 297 16.60 3.76 27.35
CA PHE A 297 16.95 2.73 26.36
C PHE A 297 16.54 3.06 24.90
N VAL A 298 15.61 3.99 24.65
CA VAL A 298 15.13 4.26 23.26
C VAL A 298 16.20 4.80 22.33
N ASP A 299 17.31 5.30 22.85
CA ASP A 299 18.45 5.78 22.07
C ASP A 299 19.62 4.79 22.03
N LEU A 300 19.52 3.65 22.74
CA LEU A 300 20.55 2.61 22.70
C LEU A 300 20.50 1.83 21.39
N ARG A 301 21.66 1.46 20.87
CA ARG A 301 21.82 0.64 19.65
C ARG A 301 23.12 -0.14 19.72
N THR A 302 23.19 -1.27 19.02
CA THR A 302 24.47 -1.94 18.76
C THR A 302 24.86 -1.70 17.30
N GLU A 303 25.80 -0.80 17.10
CA GLU A 303 26.35 -0.50 15.78
C GLU A 303 27.48 -1.45 15.41
N ARG A 304 27.52 -1.88 14.14
CA ARG A 304 28.57 -2.72 13.59
C ARG A 304 28.91 -2.28 12.18
N SER A 305 30.20 -2.32 11.83
CA SER A 305 30.66 -2.07 10.46
C SER A 305 30.50 -3.30 9.57
N ALA A 306 30.57 -4.49 10.14
CA ALA A 306 30.43 -5.74 9.43
C ALA A 306 29.99 -6.88 10.38
N VAL A 307 29.31 -7.88 9.81
CA VAL A 307 28.92 -9.14 10.48
C VAL A 307 29.55 -10.29 9.72
N PRO A 308 30.56 -10.97 10.28
CA PRO A 308 31.12 -12.20 9.71
C PRO A 308 30.07 -13.33 9.80
N ILE A 309 29.71 -13.93 8.67
CA ILE A 309 28.66 -14.97 8.63
C ILE A 309 29.08 -16.19 9.47
N GLY A 310 30.34 -16.59 9.41
CA GLY A 310 30.85 -17.70 10.21
C GLY A 310 30.69 -17.56 11.73
N LYS A 311 30.55 -16.31 12.25
CA LYS A 311 30.31 -16.07 13.68
C LYS A 311 28.83 -16.18 14.09
N VAL A 312 27.92 -15.94 13.15
CA VAL A 312 26.47 -15.94 13.42
C VAL A 312 25.82 -17.29 13.13
N VAL A 313 26.46 -18.15 12.35
CA VAL A 313 26.01 -19.53 12.13
C VAL A 313 26.09 -20.31 13.43
N LYS A 314 25.01 -20.97 13.81
CA LYS A 314 24.94 -21.81 15.03
C LYS A 314 25.63 -23.17 14.79
N ASP A 315 26.47 -23.60 15.74
CA ASP A 315 27.22 -24.84 15.66
C ASP A 315 26.34 -26.11 15.56
N SER A 316 25.08 -26.00 16.02
CA SER A 316 24.09 -27.06 15.92
C SER A 316 23.63 -27.35 14.47
N ILE A 317 23.87 -26.43 13.51
CA ILE A 317 23.45 -26.61 12.13
C ILE A 317 24.46 -27.49 11.38
N GLN A 318 24.02 -28.71 10.98
CA GLN A 318 24.81 -29.67 10.28
C GLN A 318 24.03 -30.27 9.10
N PHE A 319 24.74 -30.71 8.08
CA PHE A 319 24.20 -31.34 6.88
C PHE A 319 24.71 -32.77 6.70
N LYS A 320 23.89 -33.66 6.17
CA LYS A 320 24.20 -35.07 5.94
C LYS A 320 25.05 -35.24 4.68
N THR A 321 24.75 -34.46 3.61
CA THR A 321 25.41 -34.61 2.31
C THR A 321 26.65 -33.74 2.15
N PRO A 322 27.65 -34.14 1.37
CA PRO A 322 28.81 -33.29 1.06
C PRO A 322 28.43 -31.99 0.34
N PHE A 323 27.36 -32.02 -0.46
CA PHE A 323 26.89 -30.89 -1.21
C PHE A 323 26.41 -29.76 -0.29
N TYR A 324 25.47 -30.00 0.63
CA TYR A 324 24.96 -29.00 1.56
C TYR A 324 26.02 -28.59 2.60
N ARG A 325 26.95 -29.50 2.99
CA ARG A 325 28.12 -29.10 3.78
C ARG A 325 28.98 -28.08 3.04
N LYS A 326 29.13 -28.22 1.72
CA LYS A 326 29.90 -27.28 0.92
C LYS A 326 29.20 -25.89 0.82
N ILE A 327 27.87 -25.84 0.79
CA ILE A 327 27.11 -24.60 0.88
C ILE A 327 27.41 -23.88 2.20
N LEU A 328 27.33 -24.62 3.33
CA LEU A 328 27.63 -24.07 4.66
C LEU A 328 29.07 -23.53 4.74
N GLU A 329 30.06 -24.31 4.35
CA GLU A 329 31.48 -23.90 4.33
C GLU A 329 31.67 -22.65 3.43
N SER A 330 30.96 -22.60 2.32
CA SER A 330 31.10 -21.48 1.37
C SER A 330 30.57 -20.18 1.96
N ILE A 331 29.38 -20.19 2.56
CA ILE A 331 28.76 -18.96 3.10
C ILE A 331 29.52 -18.42 4.32
N GLN A 332 30.08 -19.31 5.16
CA GLN A 332 30.83 -18.92 6.38
C GLN A 332 32.09 -18.09 6.12
N ARG A 333 32.63 -18.14 4.88
CA ARG A 333 33.82 -17.38 4.49
C ARG A 333 33.61 -15.89 4.29
N TYR A 334 32.34 -15.45 4.22
CA TYR A 334 32.00 -14.09 3.86
C TYR A 334 31.52 -13.28 5.07
N SER A 335 31.57 -11.96 4.89
CA SER A 335 31.00 -10.99 5.82
C SER A 335 29.97 -10.13 5.15
N ILE A 336 29.00 -9.64 5.91
CA ILE A 336 28.02 -8.65 5.48
C ILE A 336 28.45 -7.28 6.04
N TYR A 337 28.83 -6.35 5.16
CA TYR A 337 29.18 -4.99 5.55
C TYR A 337 27.92 -4.12 5.67
N ILE A 338 27.86 -3.34 6.73
CA ILE A 338 26.71 -2.49 7.09
C ILE A 338 26.92 -1.07 6.54
N GLY A 339 25.82 -0.36 6.27
CA GLY A 339 25.85 1.02 5.78
C GLY A 339 26.21 1.17 4.29
N LEU A 340 26.44 0.06 3.58
CA LEU A 340 26.57 0.10 2.13
C LEU A 340 25.19 0.33 1.52
N GLY A 341 25.07 1.29 0.60
CA GLY A 341 23.83 1.50 -0.17
C GLY A 341 23.45 0.29 -1.04
N SER A 342 22.60 0.48 -2.03
CA SER A 342 22.20 -0.58 -2.98
C SER A 342 23.17 -0.61 -4.18
N PRO A 343 23.70 -1.79 -4.58
CA PRO A 343 24.57 -1.93 -5.73
C PRO A 343 23.81 -1.76 -7.05
N LYS A 344 24.49 -1.23 -8.07
CA LYS A 344 24.06 -1.40 -9.44
C LYS A 344 24.41 -2.83 -9.90
N GLN A 345 23.65 -3.37 -10.84
CA GLN A 345 23.92 -4.73 -11.38
C GLN A 345 25.35 -4.91 -11.90
N SER A 346 25.92 -3.88 -12.49
CA SER A 346 27.30 -3.87 -13.02
C SER A 346 28.38 -3.88 -11.94
N GLU A 347 28.06 -3.59 -10.71
CA GLU A 347 29.01 -3.54 -9.58
C GLU A 347 29.08 -4.90 -8.82
N LEU A 348 28.20 -5.82 -9.14
CA LEU A 348 28.16 -7.15 -8.52
C LEU A 348 29.27 -8.04 -9.08
N LYS A 349 29.97 -8.71 -8.19
CA LYS A 349 30.96 -9.74 -8.54
C LYS A 349 30.38 -11.13 -8.25
N ARG A 350 30.45 -12.02 -9.22
CA ARG A 350 29.97 -13.40 -9.12
C ARG A 350 31.19 -14.33 -9.15
N GLU A 351 31.27 -15.24 -8.20
CA GLU A 351 32.33 -16.22 -8.05
C GLU A 351 31.71 -17.63 -8.01
N SER A 352 32.15 -18.51 -8.93
CA SER A 352 31.78 -19.91 -8.91
C SER A 352 32.73 -20.64 -7.97
N ILE A 353 32.17 -21.27 -6.94
CA ILE A 353 32.95 -21.97 -5.92
C ILE A 353 33.23 -23.40 -6.34
N ALA A 354 32.18 -24.22 -6.50
CA ALA A 354 32.22 -25.62 -6.95
C ALA A 354 30.80 -26.15 -7.15
N ASN A 355 30.60 -27.17 -7.97
CA ASN A 355 29.34 -27.92 -8.08
C ASN A 355 28.10 -27.06 -8.27
N GLY A 356 28.18 -25.99 -9.08
CA GLY A 356 27.07 -25.10 -9.33
C GLY A 356 26.78 -24.07 -8.22
N ILE A 357 27.61 -23.99 -7.17
CA ILE A 357 27.49 -22.98 -6.12
C ILE A 357 28.14 -21.68 -6.62
N VAL A 358 27.37 -20.58 -6.64
CA VAL A 358 27.83 -19.26 -7.07
C VAL A 358 27.58 -18.24 -5.97
N VAL A 359 28.61 -17.54 -5.52
CA VAL A 359 28.49 -16.46 -4.54
C VAL A 359 28.56 -15.12 -5.26
N THR A 360 27.64 -14.24 -4.91
CA THR A 360 27.60 -12.84 -5.38
C THR A 360 28.02 -11.91 -4.26
N THR A 361 28.96 -11.03 -4.54
CA THR A 361 29.45 -10.02 -3.60
C THR A 361 29.41 -8.61 -4.20
N TRP A 362 29.37 -7.62 -3.33
CA TRP A 362 29.55 -6.21 -3.68
C TRP A 362 30.49 -5.55 -2.67
N ARG A 363 31.57 -4.92 -3.14
CA ARG A 363 32.60 -4.35 -2.26
C ARG A 363 33.05 -5.33 -1.16
N LYS A 364 33.24 -6.60 -1.53
CA LYS A 364 33.53 -7.75 -0.65
C LYS A 364 32.41 -8.14 0.32
N SER A 365 31.28 -7.41 0.36
CA SER A 365 30.13 -7.76 1.18
C SER A 365 29.30 -8.83 0.49
N PHE A 366 28.92 -9.89 1.22
CA PHE A 366 28.00 -10.93 0.77
C PHE A 366 26.67 -10.30 0.33
N GLN A 367 26.16 -10.73 -0.80
CA GLN A 367 24.84 -10.35 -1.31
C GLN A 367 23.93 -11.58 -1.42
N SER A 368 24.40 -12.64 -2.07
CA SER A 368 23.66 -13.90 -2.20
C SER A 368 24.58 -15.08 -2.50
N LEU A 369 24.09 -16.27 -2.23
CA LEU A 369 24.64 -17.55 -2.67
C LEU A 369 23.55 -18.27 -3.48
N GLU A 370 23.89 -18.69 -4.70
CA GLU A 370 23.02 -19.45 -5.59
C GLU A 370 23.55 -20.88 -5.70
N PHE A 371 22.63 -21.85 -5.73
CA PHE A 371 22.98 -23.26 -5.92
C PHE A 371 21.89 -24.01 -6.67
N LEU A 372 22.25 -25.16 -7.23
CA LEU A 372 21.33 -26.07 -7.93
C LEU A 372 21.30 -27.42 -7.17
N SER A 373 20.12 -27.83 -6.75
CA SER A 373 19.88 -29.15 -6.16
C SER A 373 18.72 -29.84 -6.87
N HIS A 374 18.91 -31.07 -7.35
CA HIS A 374 17.91 -31.85 -8.10
C HIS A 374 17.21 -31.02 -9.20
N ASP A 375 18.02 -30.33 -10.04
CA ASP A 375 17.55 -29.45 -11.12
C ASP A 375 16.73 -28.22 -10.67
N LYS A 376 16.62 -27.99 -9.36
CA LYS A 376 15.99 -26.80 -8.78
C LYS A 376 17.05 -25.77 -8.38
N GLY A 377 16.93 -24.55 -8.91
CA GLY A 377 17.76 -23.42 -8.50
C GLY A 377 17.26 -22.80 -7.19
N TYR A 378 18.18 -22.46 -6.31
CA TYR A 378 17.91 -21.76 -5.05
C TYR A 378 18.80 -20.53 -4.92
N THR A 379 18.32 -19.53 -4.22
CA THR A 379 19.07 -18.32 -3.86
C THR A 379 18.92 -18.05 -2.37
N MET A 380 20.02 -18.09 -1.65
CA MET A 380 20.15 -17.59 -0.28
C MET A 380 20.62 -16.14 -0.35
N ALA A 381 19.81 -15.21 0.09
CA ALA A 381 20.16 -13.78 0.13
C ALA A 381 20.17 -13.25 1.57
N LYS A 382 20.41 -11.96 1.76
CA LYS A 382 20.41 -11.35 3.11
C LYS A 382 19.07 -11.49 3.85
N GLY A 383 17.96 -11.61 3.12
CA GLY A 383 16.60 -11.63 3.69
C GLY A 383 15.95 -12.99 3.81
N GLY A 384 16.28 -13.95 2.94
CA GLY A 384 15.63 -15.27 2.94
C GLY A 384 16.11 -16.19 1.83
N LEU A 385 15.67 -17.44 1.89
CA LEU A 385 15.86 -18.47 0.88
C LEU A 385 14.68 -18.45 -0.10
N HIS A 386 14.97 -18.44 -1.41
CA HIS A 386 13.97 -18.56 -2.44
C HIS A 386 14.41 -19.54 -3.53
N SER A 387 13.48 -20.35 -4.01
CA SER A 387 13.69 -21.11 -5.24
C SER A 387 13.57 -20.21 -6.46
N LYS A 388 14.25 -20.59 -7.56
CA LYS A 388 14.10 -19.96 -8.87
C LYS A 388 12.95 -20.68 -9.59
N ASP A 389 11.79 -20.06 -9.54
CA ASP A 389 10.55 -20.66 -10.03
C ASP A 389 10.10 -20.05 -11.35
N ASP A 390 9.84 -20.90 -12.34
CA ASP A 390 9.23 -20.52 -13.60
C ASP A 390 7.70 -20.49 -13.51
N PRO A 391 7.02 -19.67 -14.35
CA PRO A 391 5.57 -19.67 -14.45
C PRO A 391 5.04 -21.06 -14.80
N ARG A 392 4.18 -21.62 -13.97
CA ARG A 392 3.51 -22.91 -14.22
C ARG A 392 2.31 -23.17 -13.35
N VAL A 393 1.46 -24.11 -13.79
CA VAL A 393 0.39 -24.70 -12.98
C VAL A 393 0.86 -26.08 -12.53
N ILE A 394 0.74 -26.34 -11.24
CA ILE A 394 1.07 -27.61 -10.60
C ILE A 394 -0.24 -28.19 -10.05
N TRP A 395 -0.55 -29.41 -10.44
CA TRP A 395 -1.67 -30.17 -9.90
C TRP A 395 -1.14 -31.27 -8.98
N ALA A 396 -1.90 -31.56 -7.92
CA ALA A 396 -1.79 -32.85 -7.25
C ALA A 396 -2.42 -33.90 -8.16
N GLU A 397 -1.69 -34.96 -8.48
CA GLU A 397 -2.20 -36.09 -9.24
C GLU A 397 -3.11 -36.98 -8.36
N SER A 398 -3.79 -37.96 -8.97
CA SER A 398 -4.60 -38.90 -8.20
C SER A 398 -3.72 -39.63 -7.16
N GLY A 399 -4.10 -39.54 -5.90
CA GLY A 399 -3.33 -40.11 -4.79
C GLY A 399 -2.20 -39.21 -4.28
N GLU A 400 -2.18 -37.92 -4.66
CA GLU A 400 -1.20 -36.91 -4.19
C GLU A 400 -1.84 -35.72 -3.49
N ILE A 401 -1.02 -34.98 -2.79
CA ILE A 401 -1.33 -33.67 -2.19
C ILE A 401 -0.11 -32.77 -2.44
N LEU A 402 -0.33 -31.49 -2.67
CA LEU A 402 0.73 -30.49 -2.58
C LEU A 402 0.79 -30.02 -1.12
N ALA A 403 1.82 -30.44 -0.41
CA ALA A 403 2.00 -30.11 1.00
C ALA A 403 2.91 -28.88 1.14
N ASP A 404 2.50 -27.90 1.96
CA ASP A 404 3.25 -26.69 2.25
C ASP A 404 3.59 -26.64 3.76
N PRO A 405 4.67 -27.32 4.20
CA PRO A 405 5.19 -27.20 5.56
C PRO A 405 5.83 -25.82 5.75
N ASP A 406 5.17 -24.97 6.54
CA ASP A 406 5.55 -23.59 6.83
C ASP A 406 5.92 -23.45 8.31
N VAL A 407 6.99 -22.70 8.63
CA VAL A 407 7.48 -22.57 10.01
C VAL A 407 6.58 -21.59 10.77
N ASN A 408 5.96 -22.08 11.83
CA ASN A 408 5.08 -21.30 12.68
C ASN A 408 5.80 -20.12 13.34
N SER A 409 5.36 -18.87 13.01
CA SER A 409 5.96 -17.67 13.59
C SER A 409 7.49 -17.69 13.54
N MET A 410 8.06 -18.00 12.37
CA MET A 410 9.45 -18.37 12.15
C MET A 410 10.47 -17.48 12.87
N TYR A 411 10.45 -16.17 12.64
CA TYR A 411 11.42 -15.25 13.24
C TYR A 411 11.34 -15.18 14.77
N PRO A 412 10.17 -14.96 15.40
CA PRO A 412 10.09 -14.92 16.85
C PRO A 412 10.37 -16.27 17.50
N SER A 413 9.99 -17.39 16.87
CA SER A 413 10.33 -18.72 17.36
C SER A 413 11.84 -18.95 17.39
N PHE A 414 12.55 -18.59 16.31
CA PHE A 414 14.01 -18.69 16.26
C PHE A 414 14.68 -17.75 17.30
N ILE A 415 14.21 -16.51 17.43
CA ILE A 415 14.73 -15.56 18.41
C ILE A 415 14.70 -16.15 19.83
N VAL A 416 13.58 -16.76 20.21
CA VAL A 416 13.41 -17.34 21.54
C VAL A 416 14.24 -18.61 21.71
N GLU A 417 14.09 -19.57 20.80
CA GLU A 417 14.72 -20.90 20.93
C GLU A 417 16.25 -20.84 20.87
N TYR A 418 16.81 -19.88 20.12
CA TYR A 418 18.25 -19.72 19.98
C TYR A 418 18.85 -18.56 20.79
N GLY A 419 18.03 -17.90 21.63
CA GLY A 419 18.47 -16.87 22.56
C GLY A 419 19.03 -15.62 21.88
N VAL A 420 18.45 -15.20 20.75
CA VAL A 420 18.93 -14.02 20.01
C VAL A 420 18.33 -12.76 20.59
N SER A 421 19.18 -11.86 21.11
CA SER A 421 18.74 -10.59 21.70
C SER A 421 19.72 -9.47 21.39
N PRO A 422 19.28 -8.19 21.23
CA PRO A 422 20.19 -7.06 21.06
C PRO A 422 21.18 -6.96 22.22
N HIS A 423 22.48 -6.78 21.91
CA HIS A 423 23.55 -6.83 22.90
C HIS A 423 23.49 -5.71 23.95
N HIS A 424 22.85 -4.61 23.63
CA HIS A 424 22.67 -3.46 24.53
C HIS A 424 21.42 -3.54 25.40
N LEU A 425 20.60 -4.59 25.25
CA LEU A 425 19.37 -4.80 26.04
C LEU A 425 19.50 -6.02 26.95
N SER A 426 18.66 -6.07 28.00
CA SER A 426 18.56 -7.25 28.86
C SER A 426 17.99 -8.44 28.07
N SER A 427 18.81 -9.45 27.80
CA SER A 427 18.39 -10.66 27.08
C SER A 427 17.21 -11.34 27.76
N LYS A 428 17.20 -11.45 29.10
CA LYS A 428 16.12 -12.06 29.87
C LYS A 428 14.78 -11.35 29.63
N VAL A 429 14.79 -10.01 29.68
CA VAL A 429 13.59 -9.21 29.48
C VAL A 429 13.11 -9.28 28.04
N PHE A 430 14.02 -9.06 27.08
CA PHE A 430 13.68 -9.09 25.66
C PHE A 430 13.08 -10.42 25.22
N LEU A 431 13.77 -11.53 25.51
CA LEU A 431 13.31 -12.88 25.16
C LEU A 431 12.00 -13.25 25.86
N GLY A 432 11.84 -12.86 27.13
CA GLY A 432 10.59 -13.07 27.86
C GLY A 432 9.41 -12.36 27.21
N ILE A 433 9.58 -11.12 26.73
CA ILE A 433 8.53 -10.38 26.01
C ILE A 433 8.19 -11.07 24.68
N VAL A 434 9.20 -11.47 23.90
CA VAL A 434 8.98 -12.14 22.60
C VAL A 434 8.22 -13.46 22.78
N GLU A 435 8.58 -14.25 23.79
CA GLU A 435 7.89 -15.50 24.12
C GLU A 435 6.46 -15.25 24.59
N TRP A 436 6.25 -14.28 25.47
CA TRP A 436 4.91 -13.91 25.91
C TRP A 436 4.03 -13.46 24.74
N LEU A 437 4.55 -12.61 23.84
CA LEU A 437 3.83 -12.18 22.65
C LEU A 437 3.46 -13.35 21.75
N ARG A 438 4.39 -14.29 21.52
CA ARG A 438 4.20 -15.49 20.70
C ARG A 438 3.09 -16.37 21.27
N THR A 439 3.18 -16.72 22.56
CA THR A 439 2.23 -17.61 23.24
C THR A 439 0.84 -17.00 23.36
N THR A 440 0.75 -15.72 23.75
CA THR A 440 -0.52 -14.99 23.87
C THR A 440 -1.22 -14.88 22.50
N ARG A 441 -0.46 -14.62 21.42
CA ARG A 441 -1.02 -14.59 20.06
C ARG A 441 -1.57 -15.95 19.63
N LEU A 442 -0.84 -17.02 19.89
CA LEU A 442 -1.30 -18.38 19.55
C LEU A 442 -2.55 -18.77 20.32
N ASP A 443 -2.59 -18.46 21.63
CA ASP A 443 -3.78 -18.66 22.44
C ASP A 443 -4.98 -17.85 21.92
N ALA A 444 -4.78 -16.56 21.63
CA ALA A 444 -5.83 -15.71 21.04
C ALA A 444 -6.35 -16.28 19.70
N LYS A 445 -5.46 -16.81 18.84
CA LYS A 445 -5.82 -17.44 17.57
C LYS A 445 -6.67 -18.72 17.78
N HIS A 446 -6.26 -19.57 18.71
CA HIS A 446 -6.97 -20.82 19.01
C HIS A 446 -8.31 -20.59 19.69
N SER A 447 -8.40 -19.56 20.55
CA SER A 447 -9.62 -19.16 21.27
C SER A 447 -10.58 -18.31 20.43
N GLY A 448 -10.30 -18.09 19.13
CA GLY A 448 -11.15 -17.30 18.24
C GLY A 448 -11.09 -15.77 18.48
N ARG A 449 -10.21 -15.27 19.34
CA ARG A 449 -9.98 -13.85 19.61
C ARG A 449 -9.17 -13.19 18.48
N LYS A 450 -9.75 -13.19 17.28
CA LYS A 450 -9.08 -12.79 16.03
C LYS A 450 -8.46 -11.41 16.12
N LEU A 451 -9.18 -10.43 16.63
CA LEU A 451 -8.70 -9.04 16.71
C LEU A 451 -7.44 -8.92 17.57
N GLU A 452 -7.39 -9.62 18.70
CA GLU A 452 -6.22 -9.66 19.59
C GLU A 452 -5.04 -10.39 18.91
N ALA A 453 -5.30 -11.51 18.26
CA ALA A 453 -4.27 -12.23 17.50
C ALA A 453 -3.65 -11.40 16.37
N ASP A 454 -4.48 -10.62 15.65
CA ASP A 454 -4.04 -9.70 14.59
C ASP A 454 -3.24 -8.53 15.16
N ALA A 455 -3.65 -8.02 16.31
CA ALA A 455 -2.97 -6.98 17.07
C ALA A 455 -1.55 -7.39 17.49
N LEU A 456 -1.43 -8.53 18.15
CA LEU A 456 -0.14 -9.07 18.58
C LEU A 456 0.77 -9.44 17.41
N LYS A 457 0.17 -9.85 16.27
CA LYS A 457 0.92 -10.08 15.03
C LYS A 457 1.66 -8.85 14.53
N ILE A 458 1.08 -7.65 14.70
CA ILE A 458 1.74 -6.38 14.33
C ILE A 458 3.02 -6.19 15.14
N VAL A 459 2.97 -6.40 16.46
CA VAL A 459 4.12 -6.25 17.35
C VAL A 459 5.21 -7.26 17.00
N ILE A 460 4.85 -8.53 16.88
CA ILE A 460 5.76 -9.63 16.59
C ILE A 460 6.48 -9.42 15.26
N ASN A 461 5.74 -9.07 14.20
CA ASN A 461 6.34 -8.84 12.89
C ASN A 461 7.28 -7.63 12.88
N ARG A 462 7.02 -6.64 13.72
CA ARG A 462 7.88 -5.45 13.85
C ARG A 462 9.24 -5.79 14.48
N ILE A 463 9.30 -6.73 15.44
CA ILE A 463 10.52 -7.05 16.20
C ILE A 463 11.67 -7.37 15.24
N TYR A 464 11.48 -8.32 14.33
CA TYR A 464 12.52 -8.69 13.38
C TYR A 464 12.94 -7.51 12.49
N GLY A 465 11.98 -6.75 11.93
CA GLY A 465 12.28 -5.58 11.13
C GLY A 465 13.07 -4.51 11.89
N ALA A 466 12.78 -4.34 13.18
CA ALA A 466 13.45 -3.38 14.05
C ALA A 466 14.92 -3.72 14.32
N LEU A 467 15.28 -5.01 14.36
CA LEU A 467 16.69 -5.44 14.49
C LEU A 467 17.57 -4.93 13.34
N ASN A 468 16.98 -4.63 12.18
CA ASN A 468 17.68 -4.10 10.99
C ASN A 468 17.44 -2.61 10.73
N ASP A 469 16.68 -1.93 11.56
CA ASP A 469 16.34 -0.51 11.41
C ASP A 469 17.26 0.37 12.27
N ALA A 470 18.23 1.03 11.65
CA ALA A 470 19.21 1.88 12.36
C ALA A 470 18.56 3.03 13.18
N MET A 471 17.29 3.35 12.95
CA MET A 471 16.52 4.34 13.71
C MET A 471 15.72 3.73 14.87
N ASP A 472 15.81 2.40 15.06
CA ASP A 472 15.11 1.70 16.13
C ASP A 472 16.05 1.31 17.27
N TYR A 473 15.54 1.33 18.50
CA TYR A 473 16.33 0.93 19.69
C TYR A 473 16.55 -0.59 19.77
N LEU A 474 15.90 -1.40 18.95
CA LEU A 474 16.20 -2.82 18.83
C LEU A 474 17.34 -3.10 17.84
N TYR A 475 17.91 -2.09 17.21
CA TYR A 475 18.91 -2.25 16.15
C TYR A 475 20.14 -3.01 16.59
N ASP A 476 20.36 -4.16 16.01
CA ASP A 476 21.58 -4.96 16.09
C ASP A 476 21.75 -5.82 14.85
N PRO A 477 22.61 -5.44 13.91
CA PRO A 477 22.84 -6.17 12.66
C PRO A 477 23.28 -7.64 12.87
N GLU A 478 24.02 -7.93 13.96
CA GLU A 478 24.42 -9.31 14.26
C GLU A 478 23.20 -10.16 14.57
N CYS A 479 22.25 -9.65 15.36
CA CYS A 479 20.98 -10.33 15.63
C CYS A 479 20.19 -10.55 14.35
N THR A 480 20.09 -9.55 13.47
CA THR A 480 19.40 -9.68 12.18
C THR A 480 19.94 -10.82 11.35
N TYR A 481 21.27 -10.88 11.17
CA TYR A 481 21.87 -11.91 10.33
C TYR A 481 22.01 -13.26 11.04
N THR A 482 22.08 -13.30 12.36
CA THR A 482 21.92 -14.53 13.12
C THR A 482 20.56 -15.17 12.82
N VAL A 483 19.49 -14.41 12.84
CA VAL A 483 18.16 -14.91 12.52
C VAL A 483 18.07 -15.37 11.07
N THR A 484 18.38 -14.51 10.10
CA THR A 484 18.11 -14.82 8.69
C THR A 484 19.00 -15.89 8.10
N ILE A 485 20.29 -15.89 8.43
CA ILE A 485 21.23 -16.89 7.86
C ILE A 485 20.93 -18.28 8.41
N ASN A 486 20.72 -18.40 9.72
CA ASN A 486 20.44 -19.71 10.30
C ASN A 486 19.08 -20.28 9.86
N LEU A 487 18.04 -19.45 9.75
CA LEU A 487 16.75 -19.91 9.25
C LEU A 487 16.83 -20.43 7.81
N GLN A 488 17.60 -19.76 6.94
CA GLN A 488 17.84 -20.25 5.58
C GLN A 488 18.58 -21.59 5.57
N LEU A 489 19.58 -21.75 6.44
CA LEU A 489 20.30 -23.01 6.58
C LEU A 489 19.42 -24.13 7.15
N LEU A 490 18.55 -23.84 8.12
CA LEU A 490 17.56 -24.79 8.64
C LEU A 490 16.54 -25.22 7.57
N LEU A 491 16.11 -24.30 6.69
CA LEU A 491 15.26 -24.65 5.54
C LEU A 491 16.04 -25.50 4.52
N CYS A 492 17.31 -25.20 4.26
CA CYS A 492 18.16 -26.07 3.44
C CYS A 492 18.29 -27.48 4.05
N ASN A 493 18.35 -27.59 5.37
CA ASN A 493 18.35 -28.88 6.05
C ASN A 493 17.03 -29.65 5.87
N LEU A 494 15.90 -28.97 5.89
CA LEU A 494 14.59 -29.57 5.59
C LEU A 494 14.50 -30.01 4.11
N ILE A 495 15.03 -29.20 3.18
CA ILE A 495 15.12 -29.58 1.75
C ILE A 495 15.96 -30.83 1.60
N GLU A 496 17.16 -30.86 2.19
CA GLU A 496 18.06 -32.05 2.18
C GLU A 496 17.34 -33.28 2.71
N ALA A 497 16.57 -33.15 3.81
CA ALA A 497 15.84 -34.27 4.39
C ALA A 497 14.76 -34.83 3.47
N PHE A 498 14.02 -33.96 2.78
CA PHE A 498 13.04 -34.39 1.77
C PHE A 498 13.71 -35.01 0.55
N GLU A 499 14.77 -34.43 0.02
CA GLU A 499 15.52 -34.93 -1.13
C GLU A 499 16.13 -36.33 -0.85
N LEU A 500 16.74 -36.53 0.32
CA LEU A 500 17.29 -37.83 0.74
C LEU A 500 16.22 -38.93 0.85
N ASN A 501 14.97 -38.53 1.05
CA ASN A 501 13.84 -39.44 1.07
C ASN A 501 13.06 -39.46 -0.25
N ASN A 502 13.62 -38.96 -1.35
CA ASN A 502 13.01 -38.91 -2.67
C ASN A 502 11.61 -38.24 -2.70
N PHE A 503 11.44 -37.13 -2.01
CA PHE A 503 10.33 -36.23 -2.18
C PHE A 503 10.72 -35.10 -3.17
N ASP A 504 9.80 -34.72 -4.02
CA ASP A 504 9.99 -33.61 -4.97
C ASP A 504 9.66 -32.26 -4.27
N VAL A 505 10.70 -31.45 -4.03
CA VAL A 505 10.55 -30.10 -3.49
C VAL A 505 10.27 -29.15 -4.66
N LEU A 506 9.03 -28.69 -4.76
CA LEU A 506 8.54 -27.89 -5.87
C LEU A 506 8.90 -26.40 -5.78
N SER A 507 9.00 -25.88 -4.55
CA SER A 507 9.29 -24.46 -4.28
C SER A 507 9.82 -24.28 -2.87
N ALA A 508 10.62 -23.23 -2.64
CA ALA A 508 11.01 -22.76 -1.31
C ALA A 508 10.84 -21.24 -1.24
N ASN A 509 10.20 -20.76 -0.19
CA ASN A 509 9.88 -19.34 -0.05
C ASN A 509 9.97 -18.86 1.41
N THR A 510 11.13 -18.36 1.78
CA THR A 510 11.45 -17.71 3.07
C THR A 510 11.19 -18.55 4.32
N ASP A 511 9.98 -19.02 4.55
CA ASP A 511 9.47 -19.67 5.76
C ASP A 511 8.85 -21.05 5.52
N GLY A 512 8.66 -21.46 4.25
CA GLY A 512 8.02 -22.73 3.89
C GLY A 512 8.56 -23.36 2.62
N LEU A 513 8.13 -24.59 2.39
CA LEU A 513 8.45 -25.40 1.21
C LEU A 513 7.15 -25.91 0.58
N LEU A 514 7.08 -25.97 -0.74
CA LEU A 514 6.03 -26.71 -1.43
C LEU A 514 6.58 -28.08 -1.86
N VAL A 515 5.96 -29.15 -1.39
CA VAL A 515 6.42 -30.53 -1.60
C VAL A 515 5.32 -31.37 -2.22
N ARG A 516 5.62 -32.16 -3.24
CA ARG A 516 4.71 -33.18 -3.78
C ARG A 516 4.65 -34.37 -2.82
N LEU A 517 3.48 -34.63 -2.27
CA LEU A 517 3.25 -35.65 -1.26
C LEU A 517 2.32 -36.77 -1.79
N PRO A 518 2.84 -37.93 -2.18
CA PRO A 518 2.00 -39.10 -2.38
C PRO A 518 1.31 -39.49 -1.06
N ILE A 519 0.02 -39.72 -1.08
CA ILE A 519 -0.77 -40.08 0.13
C ILE A 519 -0.24 -41.35 0.81
N SER A 520 0.24 -42.31 0.02
CA SER A 520 0.88 -43.54 0.52
C SER A 520 2.15 -43.29 1.37
N ARG A 521 2.78 -42.13 1.22
CA ARG A 521 4.01 -41.74 1.92
C ARG A 521 3.78 -40.68 3.01
N LYS A 522 2.54 -40.47 3.40
CA LYS A 522 2.16 -39.44 4.39
C LYS A 522 2.87 -39.61 5.74
N ASP A 523 3.08 -40.86 6.18
CA ASP A 523 3.72 -41.09 7.47
C ASP A 523 5.24 -40.84 7.40
N THR A 524 5.90 -41.15 6.28
CA THR A 524 7.30 -40.78 6.05
C THR A 524 7.46 -39.25 6.04
N PHE A 525 6.55 -38.53 5.36
CA PHE A 525 6.54 -37.07 5.35
C PHE A 525 6.42 -36.49 6.76
N LYS A 526 5.47 -36.99 7.55
CA LYS A 526 5.28 -36.57 8.94
C LYS A 526 6.50 -36.83 9.80
N HIS A 527 7.14 -38.00 9.59
CA HIS A 527 8.35 -38.37 10.31
C HIS A 527 9.49 -37.39 10.01
N ILE A 528 9.73 -37.06 8.74
CA ILE A 528 10.71 -36.05 8.33
C ILE A 528 10.43 -34.70 8.99
N CYS A 529 9.17 -34.23 8.92
CA CYS A 529 8.79 -32.98 9.55
C CYS A 529 9.06 -33.02 11.07
N LYS A 530 8.70 -34.11 11.74
CA LYS A 530 8.92 -34.28 13.18
C LYS A 530 10.39 -34.35 13.57
N GLU A 531 11.20 -35.09 12.85
CA GLU A 531 12.67 -35.13 13.05
C GLU A 531 13.27 -33.72 12.90
N TRP A 532 12.84 -32.98 11.88
CA TRP A 532 13.29 -31.60 11.69
C TRP A 532 12.83 -30.65 12.80
N GLU A 533 11.59 -30.79 13.28
CA GLU A 533 11.09 -30.01 14.44
C GLU A 533 11.91 -30.27 15.70
N ASP A 534 12.20 -31.57 15.96
CA ASP A 534 12.99 -31.95 17.12
C ASP A 534 14.43 -31.45 17.02
N TYR A 535 14.99 -31.42 15.81
CA TYR A 535 16.33 -30.93 15.53
C TYR A 535 16.38 -29.37 15.61
N SER A 536 15.50 -28.68 14.94
CA SER A 536 15.51 -27.23 14.81
C SER A 536 14.89 -26.51 16.02
N LYS A 537 14.13 -27.21 16.87
CA LYS A 537 13.27 -26.66 17.94
C LYS A 537 12.18 -25.72 17.43
N LEU A 538 11.92 -25.71 16.13
CA LEU A 538 10.86 -24.94 15.48
C LEU A 538 9.69 -25.88 15.14
N THR A 539 8.49 -25.34 14.99
CA THR A 539 7.30 -26.13 14.64
C THR A 539 6.81 -25.80 13.24
N LEU A 540 6.33 -26.83 12.53
CA LEU A 540 5.77 -26.70 11.19
C LEU A 540 4.23 -26.73 11.23
N ALA A 541 3.61 -25.87 10.42
CA ALA A 541 2.20 -25.97 10.06
C ALA A 541 2.12 -26.39 8.59
N THR A 542 1.49 -27.51 8.30
CA THR A 542 1.38 -27.98 6.92
C THR A 542 0.02 -27.64 6.34
N GLU A 543 -0.01 -26.71 5.40
CA GLU A 543 -1.16 -26.48 4.52
C GLU A 543 -1.19 -27.53 3.40
N LYS A 544 -2.37 -27.78 2.84
CA LYS A 544 -2.56 -28.79 1.79
C LYS A 544 -3.27 -28.15 0.63
N PHE A 545 -2.70 -28.30 -0.56
CA PHE A 545 -3.25 -27.79 -1.79
C PHE A 545 -3.48 -28.92 -2.79
N GLU A 546 -4.46 -28.74 -3.66
CA GLU A 546 -4.69 -29.62 -4.81
C GLU A 546 -4.24 -28.98 -6.13
N LYS A 547 -4.07 -27.64 -6.14
CA LYS A 547 -3.57 -26.91 -7.30
C LYS A 547 -2.76 -25.69 -6.86
N TYR A 548 -1.68 -25.43 -7.57
CA TYR A 548 -0.81 -24.29 -7.30
C TYR A 548 -0.43 -23.62 -8.62
N CYS A 549 -0.96 -22.40 -8.86
CA CYS A 549 -0.72 -21.63 -10.07
C CYS A 549 0.21 -20.47 -9.73
N ARG A 550 1.42 -20.47 -10.27
CA ARG A 550 2.41 -19.43 -9.98
C ARG A 550 2.96 -18.77 -11.23
N SER A 551 3.23 -17.48 -11.17
CA SER A 551 4.05 -16.74 -12.13
C SER A 551 5.47 -16.45 -11.61
N ALA A 552 5.64 -16.45 -10.29
CA ALA A 552 6.92 -16.35 -9.58
C ALA A 552 6.75 -16.90 -8.16
N VAL A 553 7.86 -17.04 -7.41
CA VAL A 553 7.84 -17.57 -6.03
C VAL A 553 6.90 -16.80 -5.08
N ASN A 554 6.72 -15.49 -5.29
CA ASN A 554 5.85 -14.63 -4.50
C ASN A 554 4.57 -14.19 -5.21
N ASP A 555 4.30 -14.69 -6.41
CA ASP A 555 3.13 -14.36 -7.22
C ASP A 555 2.39 -15.63 -7.59
N TYR A 556 1.38 -16.01 -6.79
CA TYR A 556 0.67 -17.28 -6.98
C TYR A 556 -0.79 -17.26 -6.51
N ILE A 557 -1.54 -18.25 -7.02
CA ILE A 557 -2.85 -18.70 -6.52
C ILE A 557 -2.67 -20.13 -6.05
N ALA A 558 -2.93 -20.40 -4.77
CA ALA A 558 -2.94 -21.77 -4.23
C ALA A 558 -4.38 -22.19 -3.89
N VAL A 559 -4.78 -23.35 -4.39
CA VAL A 559 -6.12 -23.91 -4.22
C VAL A 559 -6.05 -25.00 -3.15
N GLY A 560 -6.70 -24.74 -2.02
CA GLY A 560 -6.74 -25.65 -0.88
C GLY A 560 -7.39 -26.98 -1.22
N TYR A 561 -6.87 -28.05 -0.66
CA TYR A 561 -7.35 -29.41 -0.86
C TYR A 561 -8.82 -29.55 -0.44
N GLY A 562 -9.65 -30.07 -1.33
CA GLY A 562 -11.11 -30.21 -1.16
C GLY A 562 -11.92 -29.00 -1.62
N PHE A 563 -11.32 -28.01 -2.29
CA PHE A 563 -12.05 -26.86 -2.84
C PHE A 563 -13.07 -27.27 -3.89
N TYR A 564 -12.66 -28.11 -4.83
CA TYR A 564 -13.56 -28.51 -5.93
C TYR A 564 -14.72 -29.40 -5.43
N ASP A 565 -14.48 -30.23 -4.42
CA ASP A 565 -15.55 -31.01 -3.77
C ASP A 565 -16.57 -30.09 -3.07
N ALA A 566 -16.07 -29.12 -2.31
CA ALA A 566 -16.90 -28.11 -1.64
C ALA A 566 -17.71 -27.27 -2.63
N LEU A 567 -17.10 -26.90 -3.75
CA LEU A 567 -17.75 -26.14 -4.81
C LEU A 567 -18.83 -26.97 -5.52
N GLN A 568 -18.57 -28.24 -5.79
CA GLN A 568 -19.53 -29.15 -6.39
C GLN A 568 -20.76 -29.34 -5.49
N GLU A 569 -20.55 -29.53 -4.19
CA GLU A 569 -21.64 -29.62 -3.22
C GLU A 569 -22.45 -28.32 -3.14
N TYR A 570 -21.78 -27.18 -3.09
CA TYR A 570 -22.43 -25.87 -3.14
C TYR A 570 -23.28 -25.68 -4.40
N ASN A 571 -22.75 -26.03 -5.58
CA ASN A 571 -23.48 -25.90 -6.84
C ASN A 571 -24.72 -26.80 -6.88
N ARG A 572 -24.68 -27.94 -6.20
CA ARG A 572 -25.81 -28.90 -6.11
C ARG A 572 -26.86 -28.47 -5.09
N CYS A 573 -26.45 -27.98 -3.93
CA CYS A 573 -27.32 -27.78 -2.76
C CYS A 573 -27.57 -26.30 -2.42
N GLY A 574 -26.87 -25.33 -3.08
CA GLY A 574 -26.93 -23.90 -2.76
C GLY A 574 -26.19 -23.54 -1.46
N VAL A 575 -25.59 -24.53 -0.78
CA VAL A 575 -24.90 -24.38 0.49
C VAL A 575 -23.84 -25.48 0.62
N TRP A 576 -22.72 -25.14 1.29
CA TRP A 576 -21.73 -26.10 1.71
C TRP A 576 -21.50 -25.99 3.22
N ILE A 577 -21.30 -27.15 3.90
CA ILE A 577 -21.08 -27.23 5.35
C ILE A 577 -19.74 -27.93 5.58
N ASP A 578 -18.82 -27.28 6.32
CA ASP A 578 -17.53 -27.86 6.62
C ASP A 578 -17.60 -28.89 7.77
N SER A 579 -16.51 -29.63 7.97
CA SER A 579 -16.39 -30.66 9.03
C SER A 579 -16.56 -30.14 10.45
N LYS A 580 -16.57 -28.82 10.65
CA LYS A 580 -16.79 -28.15 11.95
C LYS A 580 -18.23 -27.64 12.09
N GLY A 581 -19.09 -27.84 11.07
CA GLY A 581 -20.48 -27.38 11.04
C GLY A 581 -20.65 -25.93 10.59
N ASN A 582 -19.60 -25.25 10.10
CA ASN A 582 -19.76 -23.91 9.55
C ASN A 582 -20.42 -23.96 8.18
N THR A 583 -21.40 -23.08 7.95
CA THR A 583 -22.20 -23.02 6.73
C THR A 583 -21.73 -21.90 5.80
N TYR A 584 -21.56 -22.22 4.52
CA TYR A 584 -21.12 -21.31 3.47
C TYR A 584 -22.19 -21.22 2.39
N THR A 585 -22.76 -20.02 2.22
CA THR A 585 -23.93 -19.76 1.35
C THR A 585 -23.57 -18.99 0.08
N THR A 586 -22.30 -18.70 -0.15
CA THR A 586 -21.83 -18.01 -1.35
C THR A 586 -20.53 -18.63 -1.86
N ARG A 587 -20.35 -18.60 -3.19
CA ARG A 587 -19.10 -19.00 -3.84
C ARG A 587 -17.90 -18.24 -3.26
N GLN A 588 -18.03 -16.93 -3.01
CA GLN A 588 -16.97 -16.10 -2.44
C GLN A 588 -16.56 -16.59 -1.05
N ALA A 589 -17.49 -16.97 -0.20
CA ALA A 589 -17.18 -17.48 1.14
C ALA A 589 -16.38 -18.81 1.09
N ILE A 590 -16.64 -19.68 0.08
CA ILE A 590 -15.87 -20.89 -0.17
C ILE A 590 -14.47 -20.52 -0.69
N GLU A 591 -14.38 -19.61 -1.66
CA GLU A 591 -13.09 -19.09 -2.14
C GLU A 591 -12.26 -18.53 -0.99
N ASP A 592 -12.80 -17.67 -0.15
CA ASP A 592 -12.11 -17.06 1.01
C ASP A 592 -11.56 -18.11 2.00
N LYS A 593 -12.19 -19.28 2.06
CA LYS A 593 -11.73 -20.38 2.90
C LYS A 593 -10.60 -21.18 2.29
N PHE A 594 -10.64 -21.46 0.99
CA PHE A 594 -9.75 -22.40 0.33
C PHE A 594 -8.66 -21.76 -0.52
N ILE A 595 -8.88 -20.53 -1.01
CA ILE A 595 -7.97 -19.92 -1.99
C ILE A 595 -7.03 -18.94 -1.30
N LYS A 596 -5.73 -19.14 -1.56
CA LYS A 596 -4.68 -18.24 -1.10
C LYS A 596 -4.13 -17.46 -2.29
N PHE A 597 -4.31 -16.14 -2.28
CA PHE A 597 -3.76 -15.24 -3.28
C PHE A 597 -2.50 -14.56 -2.75
N LYS A 598 -1.44 -14.46 -3.56
CA LYS A 598 -0.22 -13.76 -3.19
C LYS A 598 0.33 -12.92 -4.34
N GLY A 599 0.95 -11.79 -3.97
CA GLY A 599 1.63 -10.90 -4.90
C GLY A 599 0.69 -10.31 -5.95
N TYR A 600 1.04 -10.45 -7.23
CA TYR A 600 0.23 -9.94 -8.34
C TYR A 600 -1.23 -10.43 -8.33
N PHE A 601 -1.48 -11.64 -7.83
CA PHE A 601 -2.81 -12.25 -7.82
C PHE A 601 -3.70 -11.80 -6.66
N LEU A 602 -3.21 -10.97 -5.73
CA LEU A 602 -4.04 -10.37 -4.68
C LEU A 602 -5.26 -9.67 -5.29
N GLN A 603 -6.43 -9.97 -4.78
CA GLN A 603 -7.69 -9.39 -5.24
C GLN A 603 -7.99 -8.04 -4.59
N ASP A 604 -7.48 -7.83 -3.38
CA ASP A 604 -7.62 -6.57 -2.65
C ASP A 604 -6.79 -5.45 -3.30
N PRO A 605 -7.30 -4.22 -3.27
CA PRO A 605 -6.59 -3.08 -3.84
C PRO A 605 -5.32 -2.77 -3.06
N GLU A 606 -4.21 -2.57 -3.78
CA GLU A 606 -2.92 -2.16 -3.24
C GLU A 606 -2.65 -0.69 -3.58
N TYR A 607 -2.93 0.21 -2.64
CA TYR A 607 -2.86 1.66 -2.85
C TYR A 607 -1.45 2.18 -3.22
N ASN A 608 -0.40 1.50 -2.81
CA ASN A 608 0.99 1.91 -3.00
C ASN A 608 1.64 1.35 -4.28
N LYS A 609 1.04 0.36 -4.93
CA LYS A 609 1.60 -0.30 -6.13
C LYS A 609 1.05 0.23 -7.45
N GLY A 610 0.10 1.16 -7.39
CA GLY A 610 -0.58 1.68 -8.54
C GLY A 610 -1.75 0.81 -9.01
N PHE A 611 -2.54 1.36 -9.90
CA PHE A 611 -3.77 0.74 -10.42
C PHE A 611 -3.50 0.21 -11.83
N VAL A 612 -3.50 -1.11 -11.98
CA VAL A 612 -3.17 -1.77 -13.26
C VAL A 612 -4.18 -2.87 -13.56
N TYR A 613 -4.98 -2.67 -14.58
CA TYR A 613 -5.91 -3.62 -15.23
C TYR A 613 -6.53 -4.70 -14.31
N PRO A 614 -7.40 -4.37 -13.37
CA PRO A 614 -8.03 -5.39 -12.51
C PRO A 614 -8.73 -6.52 -13.28
N VAL A 615 -9.25 -6.23 -14.49
CA VAL A 615 -9.88 -7.23 -15.36
C VAL A 615 -8.93 -8.39 -15.70
N VAL A 616 -7.63 -8.12 -15.84
CA VAL A 616 -6.63 -9.16 -16.12
C VAL A 616 -6.47 -10.09 -14.92
N LYS A 617 -6.39 -9.53 -13.70
CA LYS A 617 -6.31 -10.33 -12.47
C LYS A 617 -7.56 -11.20 -12.29
N LYS A 618 -8.73 -10.65 -12.57
CA LYS A 618 -10.01 -11.36 -12.50
C LYS A 618 -10.10 -12.48 -13.54
N ALA A 619 -9.70 -12.20 -14.78
CA ALA A 619 -9.67 -13.21 -15.83
C ALA A 619 -8.74 -14.37 -15.48
N LEU A 620 -7.56 -14.09 -14.95
CA LEU A 620 -6.61 -15.11 -14.50
C LEU A 620 -7.16 -15.91 -13.32
N LYS A 621 -7.86 -15.27 -12.36
CA LYS A 621 -8.54 -15.97 -11.28
C LYS A 621 -9.58 -16.94 -11.83
N GLU A 622 -10.49 -16.49 -12.69
CA GLU A 622 -11.55 -17.33 -13.28
C GLU A 622 -10.96 -18.46 -14.13
N TYR A 623 -9.91 -18.19 -14.90
CA TYR A 623 -9.20 -19.21 -15.67
C TYR A 623 -8.56 -20.27 -14.75
N PHE A 624 -7.83 -19.86 -13.71
CA PHE A 624 -7.15 -20.81 -12.84
C PHE A 624 -8.09 -21.60 -11.95
N LEU A 625 -9.17 -21.01 -11.48
CA LEU A 625 -10.09 -21.69 -10.55
C LEU A 625 -11.18 -22.51 -11.28
N TYR A 626 -11.66 -22.03 -12.42
CA TYR A 626 -12.87 -22.56 -13.04
C TYR A 626 -12.71 -22.94 -14.52
N GLY A 627 -11.50 -22.74 -15.10
CA GLY A 627 -11.24 -23.04 -16.51
C GLY A 627 -11.92 -22.09 -17.50
N VAL A 628 -12.42 -20.94 -17.06
CA VAL A 628 -13.06 -19.96 -17.93
C VAL A 628 -12.05 -19.41 -18.95
N ASP A 629 -12.42 -19.39 -20.24
CA ASP A 629 -11.55 -18.85 -21.28
C ASP A 629 -11.25 -17.35 -21.03
N ILE A 630 -9.97 -16.99 -21.04
CA ILE A 630 -9.51 -15.63 -20.75
C ILE A 630 -10.03 -14.63 -21.77
N THR A 631 -10.06 -15.02 -23.05
CA THR A 631 -10.51 -14.15 -24.15
C THR A 631 -12.00 -13.88 -24.02
N GLU A 632 -12.79 -14.92 -23.73
CA GLU A 632 -14.22 -14.82 -23.51
C GLU A 632 -14.52 -13.96 -22.26
N PHE A 633 -13.87 -14.24 -21.13
CA PHE A 633 -14.04 -13.47 -19.92
C PHE A 633 -13.76 -11.98 -20.14
N ILE A 634 -12.58 -11.62 -20.69
CA ILE A 634 -12.19 -10.23 -20.90
C ILE A 634 -13.16 -9.51 -21.85
N ARG A 635 -13.70 -10.18 -22.85
CA ARG A 635 -14.67 -9.57 -23.78
C ARG A 635 -16.03 -9.33 -23.14
N ASN A 636 -16.49 -10.26 -22.31
CA ASN A 636 -17.85 -10.24 -21.75
C ASN A 636 -17.94 -9.47 -20.43
N TYR A 637 -16.82 -9.31 -19.71
CA TYR A 637 -16.81 -8.68 -18.38
C TYR A 637 -17.34 -7.24 -18.38
N ILE A 638 -17.15 -6.47 -19.47
CA ILE A 638 -17.64 -5.10 -19.58
C ILE A 638 -19.16 -5.01 -19.42
N ASN A 639 -19.89 -6.05 -19.78
CA ASN A 639 -21.35 -6.12 -19.72
C ASN A 639 -21.89 -6.53 -18.34
N THR A 640 -21.04 -6.87 -17.38
CA THR A 640 -21.47 -7.34 -16.05
C THR A 640 -22.03 -6.22 -15.18
N SER A 641 -21.56 -5.00 -15.37
CA SER A 641 -22.08 -3.82 -14.65
C SER A 641 -21.69 -2.52 -15.36
N ARG A 642 -22.43 -1.43 -15.07
CA ARG A 642 -22.08 -0.09 -15.57
C ARG A 642 -20.70 0.38 -15.11
N THR A 643 -20.20 -0.13 -13.99
CA THR A 643 -18.90 0.22 -13.42
C THR A 643 -17.76 -0.71 -13.84
N ALA A 644 -18.04 -1.76 -14.64
CA ALA A 644 -17.04 -2.71 -15.11
C ALA A 644 -15.88 -2.04 -15.87
N ILE A 645 -16.12 -0.90 -16.50
CA ILE A 645 -15.10 -0.11 -17.20
C ILE A 645 -13.91 0.23 -16.32
N TYR A 646 -14.11 0.46 -15.02
CA TYR A 646 -13.02 0.75 -14.10
C TYR A 646 -11.98 -0.37 -14.02
N ASP A 647 -12.38 -1.62 -14.27
CA ASP A 647 -11.46 -2.75 -14.23
C ASP A 647 -10.56 -2.84 -15.47
N TYR A 648 -10.88 -2.11 -16.54
CA TYR A 648 -10.01 -1.92 -17.70
C TYR A 648 -9.10 -0.69 -17.57
N CYS A 649 -9.34 0.14 -16.57
CA CYS A 649 -8.56 1.36 -16.36
C CYS A 649 -7.23 1.06 -15.67
N PHE A 650 -6.32 2.02 -15.83
CA PHE A 650 -5.06 2.07 -15.10
C PHE A 650 -4.58 3.51 -14.93
N SER A 651 -3.56 3.67 -14.11
CA SER A 651 -2.90 4.94 -13.85
C SER A 651 -1.40 4.72 -13.73
N GLN A 652 -0.61 5.71 -14.11
CA GLN A 652 0.84 5.67 -13.94
C GLN A 652 1.32 6.87 -13.14
N LYS A 653 2.22 6.62 -12.20
CA LYS A 653 2.89 7.67 -11.44
C LYS A 653 3.91 8.38 -12.34
N VAL A 654 3.78 9.68 -12.47
CA VAL A 654 4.73 10.54 -13.17
C VAL A 654 5.56 11.31 -12.15
N ALA A 655 6.89 11.30 -12.27
CA ALA A 655 7.78 12.02 -11.36
C ALA A 655 7.57 13.54 -11.49
N GLY A 656 7.73 14.28 -10.39
CA GLY A 656 7.35 15.69 -10.28
C GLY A 656 7.99 16.65 -11.30
N LYS A 657 9.15 16.29 -11.89
CA LYS A 657 9.78 17.09 -12.94
C LYS A 657 9.11 16.98 -14.31
N TYR A 658 8.20 16.02 -14.51
CA TYR A 658 7.53 15.81 -15.77
C TYR A 658 6.07 16.24 -15.72
N THR A 659 5.59 16.74 -16.83
CA THR A 659 4.18 17.02 -17.11
C THR A 659 3.60 15.91 -17.96
N THR A 660 2.37 15.49 -17.67
CA THR A 660 1.62 14.53 -18.48
C THR A 660 0.96 15.26 -19.64
N ILE A 661 1.12 14.73 -20.85
CA ILE A 661 0.58 15.29 -22.09
C ILE A 661 -0.29 14.25 -22.78
N TYR A 662 -1.50 14.63 -23.16
CA TYR A 662 -2.38 13.84 -24.00
C TYR A 662 -2.37 14.36 -25.44
N LYS A 663 -1.87 13.55 -26.36
CA LYS A 663 -1.75 13.90 -27.78
C LYS A 663 -2.89 13.25 -28.55
N THR A 664 -3.74 14.05 -29.16
CA THR A 664 -4.89 13.61 -29.93
C THR A 664 -5.00 14.38 -31.25
N VAL A 665 -6.03 14.08 -32.04
CA VAL A 665 -6.36 14.81 -33.27
C VAL A 665 -7.74 15.40 -33.11
N LYS A 666 -7.86 16.72 -33.28
CA LYS A 666 -9.13 17.45 -33.28
C LYS A 666 -9.24 18.21 -34.60
N ASP A 667 -10.35 18.03 -35.32
CA ASP A 667 -10.61 18.66 -36.65
C ASP A 667 -9.45 18.45 -37.64
N GLY A 668 -8.88 17.22 -37.64
CA GLY A 668 -7.76 16.85 -38.53
C GLY A 668 -6.39 17.39 -38.12
N LYS A 669 -6.30 18.19 -37.05
CA LYS A 669 -5.03 18.77 -36.56
C LYS A 669 -4.57 18.07 -35.27
N PRO A 670 -3.26 17.81 -35.10
CA PRO A 670 -2.73 17.30 -33.84
C PRO A 670 -2.88 18.36 -32.75
N VAL A 671 -3.41 17.95 -31.59
CA VAL A 671 -3.61 18.78 -30.41
C VAL A 671 -2.91 18.11 -29.24
N TYR A 672 -2.11 18.86 -28.48
CA TYR A 672 -1.38 18.40 -27.31
C TYR A 672 -1.95 19.08 -26.07
N ILE A 673 -2.60 18.31 -25.24
CA ILE A 673 -3.32 18.83 -24.06
C ILE A 673 -2.49 18.55 -22.80
N LYS A 674 -2.24 19.58 -22.01
CA LYS A 674 -1.67 19.41 -20.69
C LYS A 674 -2.67 18.67 -19.79
N CYS A 675 -2.30 17.47 -19.31
CA CYS A 675 -3.11 16.71 -18.37
C CYS A 675 -2.75 17.04 -16.93
N GLN A 676 -3.67 16.71 -16.02
CA GLN A 676 -3.43 16.73 -14.58
C GLN A 676 -2.34 15.70 -14.17
N LYS A 677 -1.85 15.77 -12.91
CA LYS A 677 -0.80 14.87 -12.43
C LYS A 677 -1.26 13.42 -12.30
N HIS A 678 -2.52 13.24 -11.88
CA HIS A 678 -3.14 11.92 -11.70
C HIS A 678 -4.21 11.71 -12.76
N ASN A 679 -4.02 10.74 -13.61
CA ASN A 679 -4.97 10.41 -14.67
C ASN A 679 -5.33 8.95 -14.61
N ARG A 680 -6.62 8.67 -14.79
CA ARG A 680 -7.16 7.34 -15.05
C ARG A 680 -7.51 7.23 -16.52
N PHE A 681 -7.11 6.16 -17.16
CA PHE A 681 -7.34 5.94 -18.59
C PHE A 681 -7.40 4.45 -18.93
N TYR A 682 -7.99 4.12 -20.06
CA TYR A 682 -8.07 2.75 -20.59
C TYR A 682 -7.53 2.70 -22.03
N ILE A 683 -7.18 1.48 -22.47
CA ILE A 683 -6.68 1.25 -23.84
C ILE A 683 -7.84 1.09 -24.80
N CYS A 684 -7.86 1.89 -25.88
CA CYS A 684 -8.89 1.86 -26.92
C CYS A 684 -8.32 1.47 -28.28
N LYS A 685 -9.19 1.02 -29.20
CA LYS A 685 -8.80 0.65 -30.58
C LYS A 685 -8.60 1.88 -31.46
N SER A 686 -9.53 2.82 -31.38
CA SER A 686 -9.58 4.05 -32.17
C SER A 686 -10.18 5.19 -31.36
N GLY A 687 -10.16 6.40 -31.86
CA GLY A 687 -10.78 7.57 -31.24
C GLY A 687 -10.06 8.14 -30.01
N GLY A 688 -9.02 7.46 -29.51
CA GLY A 688 -8.19 7.95 -28.41
C GLY A 688 -6.93 8.68 -28.88
N GLY A 689 -6.08 9.02 -27.90
CA GLY A 689 -4.79 9.68 -28.12
C GLY A 689 -3.61 8.88 -27.61
N ALA A 690 -2.42 9.47 -27.69
CA ALA A 690 -1.22 8.98 -27.02
C ALA A 690 -1.02 9.75 -25.72
N ILE A 691 -0.63 9.05 -24.64
CA ILE A 691 -0.27 9.70 -23.39
C ILE A 691 1.24 9.63 -23.19
N THR A 692 1.84 10.79 -22.95
CA THR A 692 3.29 10.94 -22.80
C THR A 692 3.60 11.73 -21.53
N LYS A 693 4.85 11.69 -21.10
CA LYS A 693 5.40 12.60 -20.10
C LYS A 693 6.58 13.33 -20.69
N ALA A 694 6.71 14.62 -20.41
CA ALA A 694 7.80 15.47 -20.87
C ALA A 694 8.10 16.56 -19.86
N ILE A 695 9.27 17.19 -19.99
CA ILE A 695 9.56 18.45 -19.32
C ILE A 695 8.96 19.56 -20.19
N VAL A 696 8.02 20.31 -19.63
CA VAL A 696 7.35 21.44 -20.28
C VAL A 696 7.82 22.71 -19.60
N PRO A 697 8.46 23.65 -20.32
CA PRO A 697 8.83 24.95 -19.76
C PRO A 697 7.61 25.66 -19.16
N ASP A 698 7.78 26.31 -18.03
CA ASP A 698 6.74 27.09 -17.33
C ASP A 698 5.42 26.35 -17.14
N SER A 699 5.50 25.02 -16.97
CA SER A 699 4.30 24.18 -16.86
C SER A 699 3.34 24.61 -15.75
N ASP A 700 3.84 25.21 -14.68
CA ASP A 700 3.01 25.65 -13.56
C ASP A 700 2.10 26.84 -13.93
N ASN A 701 2.44 27.59 -14.99
CA ASN A 701 1.68 28.71 -15.52
C ASN A 701 0.63 28.30 -16.58
N ILE A 702 0.57 27.02 -16.95
CA ILE A 702 -0.36 26.47 -17.95
C ILE A 702 -1.47 25.73 -17.20
N ALA A 703 -2.72 25.98 -17.52
CA ALA A 703 -3.82 25.26 -16.89
C ALA A 703 -3.96 23.80 -17.41
N TYR A 704 -4.57 22.93 -16.62
CA TYR A 704 -4.96 21.60 -17.09
C TYR A 704 -6.06 21.73 -18.14
N GLY A 705 -5.91 21.01 -19.26
CA GLY A 705 -6.80 21.07 -20.40
C GLY A 705 -6.35 22.03 -21.50
N ASP A 706 -5.36 22.88 -21.25
CA ASP A 706 -4.85 23.81 -22.25
C ASP A 706 -4.10 23.10 -23.36
N ASP A 707 -4.20 23.67 -24.58
CA ASP A 707 -3.45 23.22 -25.75
C ASP A 707 -2.02 23.75 -25.69
N ILE A 708 -1.06 22.83 -25.64
CA ILE A 708 0.37 23.12 -25.60
C ILE A 708 1.08 22.70 -26.90
N SER A 709 0.36 22.55 -28.01
CA SER A 709 0.91 22.07 -29.29
C SER A 709 2.04 22.96 -29.85
N GLY A 710 2.07 24.23 -29.49
CA GLY A 710 3.12 25.18 -29.87
C GLY A 710 4.34 25.22 -28.97
N ILE A 711 4.36 24.45 -27.86
CA ILE A 711 5.42 24.48 -26.87
C ILE A 711 6.45 23.38 -27.18
N VAL A 712 7.73 23.76 -27.21
CA VAL A 712 8.84 22.81 -27.33
C VAL A 712 9.02 22.09 -26.01
N VAL A 713 8.95 20.76 -26.00
CA VAL A 713 9.09 19.92 -24.81
C VAL A 713 10.36 19.09 -24.85
N GLU A 714 10.93 18.79 -23.68
CA GLU A 714 12.15 18.01 -23.53
C GLU A 714 11.90 16.63 -22.89
N GLU A 715 12.82 15.70 -23.07
CA GLU A 715 12.80 14.36 -22.47
C GLU A 715 11.46 13.61 -22.67
N GLU A 716 10.79 13.79 -23.78
CA GLU A 716 9.48 13.17 -23.98
C GLU A 716 9.55 11.64 -24.02
N LYS A 717 8.68 10.97 -23.27
CA LYS A 717 8.56 9.51 -23.20
C LYS A 717 7.11 9.09 -23.19
N SER A 718 6.77 8.09 -24.01
CA SER A 718 5.44 7.47 -23.94
C SER A 718 5.22 6.78 -22.60
N LEU A 719 4.05 6.97 -22.00
CA LEU A 719 3.62 6.24 -20.82
C LEU A 719 3.11 4.84 -21.19
N VAL A 720 2.50 4.68 -22.38
CA VAL A 720 2.04 3.39 -22.92
C VAL A 720 2.46 3.29 -24.38
N ALA A 721 3.63 2.70 -24.61
CA ALA A 721 4.22 2.64 -25.93
C ALA A 721 3.34 1.89 -26.93
N GLY A 722 3.08 2.51 -28.08
CA GLY A 722 2.36 1.91 -29.19
C GLY A 722 0.85 1.71 -28.98
N GLN A 723 0.28 2.24 -27.89
CA GLN A 723 -1.16 2.11 -27.58
C GLN A 723 -1.86 3.46 -27.68
N ARG A 724 -3.15 3.41 -28.07
CA ARG A 724 -4.07 4.52 -27.95
C ARG A 724 -4.83 4.42 -26.61
N VAL A 725 -5.01 5.53 -25.94
CA VAL A 725 -5.70 5.60 -24.66
C VAL A 725 -6.86 6.59 -24.72
N ALA A 726 -7.89 6.34 -23.95
CA ALA A 726 -8.95 7.29 -23.65
C ALA A 726 -8.85 7.70 -22.17
N LEU A 727 -8.82 9.00 -21.90
CA LEU A 727 -8.86 9.52 -20.54
C LEU A 727 -10.22 9.21 -19.93
N PHE A 728 -10.25 8.82 -18.65
CA PHE A 728 -11.45 8.45 -17.92
C PHE A 728 -11.39 8.96 -16.47
N ASN A 729 -11.07 10.23 -16.33
CA ASN A 729 -11.00 10.87 -15.02
C ASN A 729 -12.38 11.02 -14.37
N ASP A 730 -13.36 11.44 -15.18
CA ASP A 730 -14.77 11.51 -14.78
C ASP A 730 -15.51 10.28 -15.30
N TYR A 731 -16.43 9.77 -14.49
CA TYR A 731 -17.29 8.67 -14.93
C TYR A 731 -18.32 9.17 -15.95
N GLU A 732 -18.31 8.53 -17.10
CA GLU A 732 -19.30 8.72 -18.15
C GLU A 732 -19.70 7.34 -18.68
N TYR A 733 -20.99 7.01 -18.59
CA TYR A 733 -21.48 5.78 -19.19
C TYR A 733 -21.47 5.88 -20.71
N LYS A 734 -20.92 4.83 -21.35
CA LYS A 734 -20.94 4.65 -22.81
C LYS A 734 -21.41 3.26 -23.14
N GLU A 735 -22.25 3.13 -24.16
CA GLU A 735 -22.69 1.82 -24.67
C GLU A 735 -21.50 1.02 -25.25
N ASP A 736 -20.57 1.74 -25.90
CA ASP A 736 -19.30 1.17 -26.39
C ASP A 736 -18.14 2.09 -26.01
N TYR A 737 -17.22 1.57 -25.21
CA TYR A 737 -15.96 2.24 -24.86
C TYR A 737 -14.85 2.06 -25.90
N ASN A 738 -15.12 1.36 -27.00
CA ASN A 738 -14.14 1.05 -28.05
C ASN A 738 -12.84 0.42 -27.50
N LEU A 739 -12.99 -0.51 -26.53
CA LEU A 739 -11.90 -1.16 -25.80
C LEU A 739 -11.01 -1.99 -26.76
N ASN A 740 -9.70 -1.87 -26.59
CA ASN A 740 -8.74 -2.77 -27.22
C ASN A 740 -8.60 -4.06 -26.40
N TYR A 741 -9.59 -4.96 -26.49
CA TYR A 741 -9.57 -6.23 -25.77
C TYR A 741 -8.30 -7.04 -26.01
N GLY A 742 -7.75 -7.00 -27.23
CA GLY A 742 -6.51 -7.69 -27.57
C GLY A 742 -5.32 -7.31 -26.71
N PHE A 743 -5.25 -6.05 -26.28
CA PHE A 743 -4.23 -5.60 -25.36
C PHE A 743 -4.34 -6.31 -23.99
N TYR A 744 -5.53 -6.31 -23.38
CA TYR A 744 -5.74 -6.92 -22.05
C TYR A 744 -5.57 -8.45 -22.08
N ILE A 745 -6.01 -9.09 -23.18
CA ILE A 745 -5.81 -10.53 -23.44
C ILE A 745 -4.31 -10.83 -23.49
N ASN A 746 -3.54 -10.03 -24.24
CA ASN A 746 -2.09 -10.21 -24.33
C ASN A 746 -1.39 -9.99 -22.97
N GLU A 747 -1.84 -9.03 -22.16
CA GLU A 747 -1.30 -8.85 -20.81
C GLU A 747 -1.55 -10.07 -19.91
N ALA A 748 -2.74 -10.69 -19.98
CA ALA A 748 -3.02 -11.93 -19.27
C ALA A 748 -2.10 -13.08 -19.72
N TYR A 749 -1.93 -13.26 -21.02
CA TYR A 749 -1.05 -14.30 -21.56
C TYR A 749 0.44 -14.07 -21.27
N LYS A 750 0.91 -12.82 -21.16
CA LYS A 750 2.27 -12.53 -20.70
C LYS A 750 2.53 -13.03 -19.27
N ILE A 751 1.52 -12.98 -18.41
CA ILE A 751 1.64 -13.50 -17.04
C ILE A 751 1.65 -15.02 -17.05
N LEU A 752 0.80 -15.65 -17.87
CA LEU A 752 0.72 -17.10 -17.99
C LEU A 752 1.99 -17.75 -18.54
N TYR A 753 2.58 -17.16 -19.59
CA TYR A 753 3.68 -17.77 -20.34
C TYR A 753 5.04 -17.14 -20.03
N GLY A 754 5.09 -16.16 -19.12
CA GLY A 754 6.27 -15.34 -18.89
C GLY A 754 6.52 -14.32 -20.00
N ASN A 755 7.26 -13.27 -19.70
CA ASN A 755 7.85 -12.43 -20.75
C ASN A 755 8.92 -13.27 -21.41
N GLY A 756 8.61 -13.89 -22.53
CA GLY A 756 9.60 -14.59 -23.35
C GLY A 756 10.74 -13.64 -23.68
N LYS A 757 11.75 -13.58 -22.83
CA LYS A 757 13.06 -13.06 -23.17
C LYS A 757 13.73 -14.09 -24.06
N THR A 758 13.21 -14.25 -25.26
CA THR A 758 14.00 -14.74 -26.38
C THR A 758 15.04 -13.65 -26.65
N GLY A 759 16.31 -14.05 -26.61
CA GLY A 759 17.42 -13.17 -26.97
C GLY A 759 17.12 -12.45 -28.29
N LYS A 760 17.56 -11.19 -28.37
CA LYS A 760 17.52 -10.31 -29.52
C LYS A 760 16.85 -10.89 -30.79
N GLY A 761 15.63 -10.47 -31.08
CA GLY A 761 15.21 -10.34 -32.48
C GLY A 761 14.02 -11.11 -32.99
N GLU A 762 13.29 -11.95 -32.22
CA GLU A 762 12.09 -12.60 -32.77
C GLU A 762 10.86 -12.35 -31.91
N ARG A 763 9.97 -11.47 -32.39
CA ARG A 763 8.56 -11.48 -32.00
C ARG A 763 7.94 -12.75 -32.59
N ARG A 764 7.91 -13.83 -31.84
CA ARG A 764 7.07 -14.97 -32.21
C ARG A 764 5.61 -14.55 -32.03
N GLY A 765 4.91 -14.39 -33.14
CA GLY A 765 3.47 -14.37 -33.18
C GLY A 765 2.94 -15.62 -32.45
N ILE A 766 1.82 -15.48 -31.75
CA ILE A 766 1.11 -16.60 -31.11
C ILE A 766 0.70 -17.57 -32.23
N ASN A 767 1.56 -18.53 -32.51
CA ASN A 767 1.19 -19.69 -33.33
C ASN A 767 0.51 -20.69 -32.38
N ASN A 768 -0.72 -21.09 -32.73
CA ASN A 768 -1.57 -22.04 -32.01
C ASN A 768 -0.95 -23.45 -31.81
N ASN A 769 0.34 -23.65 -32.10
CA ASN A 769 1.03 -24.94 -32.04
C ASN A 769 2.31 -24.94 -31.20
N SER A 770 2.58 -23.93 -30.35
CA SER A 770 3.73 -24.01 -29.46
C SER A 770 3.33 -24.64 -28.12
N ASN A 771 4.04 -25.71 -27.78
CA ASN A 771 3.94 -26.46 -26.52
C ASN A 771 3.66 -25.55 -25.31
N ASN A 772 2.50 -25.76 -24.69
CA ASN A 772 2.05 -25.06 -23.50
C ASN A 772 3.06 -25.20 -22.38
N LEU A 773 3.76 -24.13 -22.02
CA LEU A 773 4.61 -24.05 -20.82
C LEU A 773 3.84 -24.40 -19.51
N PHE A 774 2.54 -24.31 -19.54
CA PHE A 774 1.65 -24.63 -18.42
C PHE A 774 1.06 -26.04 -18.46
N GLY A 775 1.49 -26.91 -19.39
CA GLY A 775 0.97 -28.28 -19.44
C GLY A 775 -0.55 -28.35 -19.42
N LEU A 776 -1.24 -27.57 -20.26
CA LEU A 776 -2.70 -27.60 -20.36
C LEU A 776 -3.15 -28.97 -20.81
N VAL A 777 -3.53 -29.81 -19.86
CA VAL A 777 -4.42 -30.94 -20.10
C VAL A 777 -5.75 -30.33 -20.50
N ARG A 778 -6.21 -30.61 -21.72
CA ARG A 778 -7.60 -30.36 -22.11
C ARG A 778 -8.49 -30.97 -21.03
N TYR A 779 -9.46 -30.17 -20.57
CA TYR A 779 -10.62 -30.71 -19.88
C TYR A 779 -11.31 -31.64 -20.86
N GLU A 780 -10.98 -32.93 -20.83
CA GLU A 780 -11.92 -33.96 -21.25
C GLU A 780 -12.88 -34.14 -20.08
N GLU A 781 -14.13 -33.98 -20.36
CA GLU A 781 -15.27 -34.22 -19.45
C GLU A 781 -15.07 -35.53 -18.71
N ARG A 782 -15.01 -35.48 -17.39
CA ARG A 782 -15.27 -36.60 -16.51
C ARG A 782 -16.49 -36.31 -15.65
#